data_fc4984e56aecd2cbc548c6718a53d36d
#
_entry.id   fc4984e56aecd2cbc548c6718a53d36d
#
_cell.length_a   1.000
_cell.length_b   1.000
_cell.length_c   1.000
_cell.angle_alpha   90.00
_cell.angle_beta   90.00
_cell.angle_gamma   90.00
#
_symmetry.space_group_name_H-M   'P 1'
#
loop_
_entity.id
_entity.type
_entity.pdbx_description
1 polymer ?
#
loop_
_entity_poly.entity_id
_entity_poly.type
_entity_poly.pdbx_seq_one_letter_code
_entity_poly.pdbx_strand_id
1 'polypeptide(L)'
;MSGTYDHETGTIIKQSLNRLTTLMNLDYWVSDRIKFSSTFSLTYTKNNKNYDSGILGRAYKAMPNMSVNRYEYRETADGVGEYFDTGEYFIMPPRASASGLVGANSGRTSYYLEDMRTNGNPVAIANLAWQHESTYTIKPQFNIEYKLLGKSDDETELNYRGDVYMNAYTYSSQSYYPGSLTSDTWSDGIYKTSNGENKNLEFTTRHQLTFHPHFANTDHQLQVLGRFEITSTNSTSQSHSTTGVTGGITDPTVNGYLTGSSSGTGKSHRAAGTGSIHYAFGSKYIFDFTLRADGSTRFGSGNKWGFFPGVSGRWNISDEKFFKPLRGVISMLAFSSGWGMTGLAPGSEGLMYNKYNRSGVSYNGTQVMYPENLKLTEIRWEKTKSWNIGVNLNLFEDLIRFDLNVYNKKTSDLLNSNVRIPSTTGFARLAWANVGDMENKGWELYVSTRDLFKVGKFSMNLRANISQNLNTITNMDASVLASYNTDIQYHNGEVLSRVQIGNALGGIYGFKFKGVYAYDYDHNGYFQPINGQENPKNNWTDEYGNPNTAAGNIRPDLWVSDKSSARPELAKSTPIVFDANGNVVYDKNGNPLPMYFNYGGKNYQFDGGDAIYEDINHDGNIDELDIVYLGTSNPKLNGGFGVNFKYGRWELKTSFNFRMGNKIINLARLNAESMTSNMNQCASVNHRWRKNGQYTTIPHAMSANVKTTYNSLVSDRYVEPGDFLRFQYFQLSYSVAPEKLKKIGLNTLRISASGNNLIFWTKYSGVDPEHSAGGYSPCTDSSQTPRSRSFTFSLNFGF
;
A
#
# COMPACT_ATOMS: atom_id res chain seq x y z
N MET A 1 -22.98 26.30 14.35
CA MET A 1 -23.21 24.84 14.45
C MET A 1 -23.47 24.27 13.07
N SER A 2 -22.81 23.17 12.71
CA SER A 2 -23.07 22.43 11.47
C SER A 2 -23.25 20.95 11.77
N GLY A 3 -24.06 20.27 10.95
CA GLY A 3 -24.24 18.83 10.98
C GLY A 3 -24.20 18.27 9.57
N THR A 4 -23.53 17.12 9.39
CA THR A 4 -23.42 16.44 8.11
C THR A 4 -23.75 14.96 8.30
N TYR A 5 -24.56 14.43 7.42
CA TYR A 5 -24.83 13.00 7.34
C TYR A 5 -24.39 12.49 5.96
N ASP A 6 -23.50 11.50 5.96
CA ASP A 6 -23.01 10.83 4.75
C ASP A 6 -23.50 9.39 4.76
N HIS A 7 -24.02 8.92 3.63
CA HIS A 7 -24.35 7.53 3.37
C HIS A 7 -23.65 7.08 2.08
N GLU A 8 -22.85 6.04 2.18
CA GLU A 8 -22.11 5.48 1.05
C GLU A 8 -22.38 3.99 0.95
N THR A 9 -22.54 3.48 -0.28
CA THR A 9 -22.57 2.04 -0.57
C THR A 9 -21.29 1.63 -1.25
N GLY A 10 -20.76 0.45 -0.89
CA GLY A 10 -19.52 -0.07 -1.46
C GLY A 10 -19.71 -0.64 -2.87
N THR A 11 -18.59 -0.93 -3.54
CA THR A 11 -18.57 -1.59 -4.86
C THR A 11 -18.87 -3.08 -4.78
N ILE A 12 -18.75 -3.68 -3.62
CA ILE A 12 -19.11 -5.06 -3.32
C ILE A 12 -20.44 -5.08 -2.56
N ILE A 13 -21.26 -6.08 -2.84
CA ILE A 13 -22.57 -6.25 -2.20
C ILE A 13 -22.48 -6.22 -0.67
N LYS A 14 -23.49 -5.67 0.01
CA LYS A 14 -23.62 -5.53 1.47
C LYS A 14 -22.64 -4.55 2.14
N GLN A 15 -21.75 -3.91 1.42
CA GLN A 15 -20.91 -2.86 1.99
C GLN A 15 -21.66 -1.55 2.08
N SER A 16 -21.59 -0.89 3.24
CA SER A 16 -22.13 0.45 3.43
C SER A 16 -21.43 1.20 4.55
N LEU A 17 -21.39 2.51 4.44
CA LEU A 17 -20.86 3.41 5.46
C LEU A 17 -21.88 4.51 5.74
N ASN A 18 -22.17 4.72 7.02
CA ASN A 18 -22.95 5.85 7.51
C ASN A 18 -22.09 6.68 8.43
N ARG A 19 -22.05 8.00 8.20
CA ARG A 19 -21.28 8.92 9.02
C ARG A 19 -22.13 10.13 9.40
N LEU A 20 -22.18 10.40 10.69
CA LEU A 20 -22.76 11.62 11.24
C LEU A 20 -21.65 12.46 11.84
N THR A 21 -21.51 13.69 11.40
CA THR A 21 -20.54 14.64 11.96
C THR A 21 -21.27 15.90 12.42
N THR A 22 -20.98 16.32 13.65
CA THR A 22 -21.50 17.57 14.22
C THR A 22 -20.31 18.43 14.63
N LEU A 23 -20.36 19.71 14.29
CA LEU A 23 -19.37 20.69 14.68
C LEU A 23 -20.06 21.91 15.29
N MET A 24 -19.63 22.27 16.50
CA MET A 24 -20.08 23.48 17.21
C MET A 24 -18.86 24.33 17.52
N ASN A 25 -18.94 25.60 17.15
CA ASN A 25 -17.94 26.60 17.50
C ASN A 25 -18.63 27.71 18.28
N LEU A 26 -17.98 28.15 19.36
CA LEU A 26 -18.40 29.27 20.18
C LEU A 26 -17.18 30.18 20.36
N ASP A 27 -17.32 31.43 20.01
CA ASP A 27 -16.39 32.49 20.35
C ASP A 27 -17.10 33.46 21.28
N TYR A 28 -16.44 33.75 22.42
CA TYR A 28 -16.96 34.65 23.42
C TYR A 28 -15.86 35.60 23.90
N TRP A 29 -16.09 36.89 23.76
CA TRP A 29 -15.22 37.93 24.26
C TRP A 29 -15.65 38.30 25.71
N VAL A 30 -14.83 37.88 26.67
CA VAL A 30 -15.00 38.18 28.08
C VAL A 30 -14.73 39.68 28.31
N SER A 31 -13.77 40.21 27.57
CA SER A 31 -13.38 41.64 27.55
C SER A 31 -12.61 41.92 26.26
N ASP A 32 -12.25 43.23 26.01
CA ASP A 32 -11.41 43.63 24.88
C ASP A 32 -10.04 42.90 24.82
N ARG A 33 -9.63 42.32 25.94
CA ARG A 33 -8.33 41.62 26.08
C ARG A 33 -8.45 40.12 26.13
N ILE A 34 -9.61 39.60 26.51
CA ILE A 34 -9.77 38.15 26.73
C ILE A 34 -10.84 37.58 25.81
N LYS A 35 -10.42 36.68 24.97
CA LYS A 35 -11.30 35.86 24.12
C LYS A 35 -11.25 34.41 24.54
N PHE A 36 -12.42 33.82 24.74
CA PHE A 36 -12.59 32.40 24.94
C PHE A 36 -13.20 31.80 23.69
N SER A 37 -12.64 30.71 23.19
CA SER A 37 -13.18 29.96 22.06
C SER A 37 -13.33 28.50 22.46
N SER A 38 -14.43 27.88 22.08
CA SER A 38 -14.60 26.44 22.19
C SER A 38 -15.05 25.84 20.88
N THR A 39 -14.47 24.71 20.55
CA THR A 39 -14.85 23.87 19.41
C THR A 39 -15.20 22.49 19.94
N PHE A 40 -16.37 22.02 19.60
CA PHE A 40 -16.81 20.66 19.91
C PHE A 40 -17.13 19.94 18.61
N SER A 41 -16.42 18.85 18.36
CA SER A 41 -16.67 17.96 17.21
C SER A 41 -17.04 16.58 17.69
N LEU A 42 -18.14 16.05 17.17
CA LEU A 42 -18.59 14.68 17.34
C LEU A 42 -18.68 14.02 15.97
N THR A 43 -18.04 12.88 15.81
CA THR A 43 -18.20 12.04 14.62
C THR A 43 -18.58 10.63 15.04
N TYR A 44 -19.69 10.14 14.53
CA TYR A 44 -20.09 8.75 14.59
C TYR A 44 -20.03 8.14 13.21
N THR A 45 -19.35 6.99 13.08
CA THR A 45 -19.29 6.23 11.83
C THR A 45 -19.71 4.79 12.10
N LYS A 46 -20.64 4.29 11.29
CA LYS A 46 -20.98 2.86 11.21
C LYS A 46 -20.59 2.35 9.83
N ASN A 47 -19.75 1.33 9.80
CA ASN A 47 -19.19 0.76 8.57
C ASN A 47 -19.54 -0.74 8.53
N ASN A 48 -20.33 -1.13 7.57
CA ASN A 48 -20.63 -2.52 7.28
C ASN A 48 -19.67 -2.98 6.20
N LYS A 49 -18.80 -3.92 6.53
CA LYS A 49 -17.80 -4.52 5.62
C LYS A 49 -18.16 -5.95 5.29
N ASN A 50 -17.62 -6.46 4.20
CA ASN A 50 -17.59 -7.90 4.01
C ASN A 50 -16.70 -8.54 5.08
N TYR A 51 -17.09 -9.71 5.55
CA TYR A 51 -16.30 -10.49 6.51
C TYR A 51 -14.88 -10.75 6.01
N ASP A 52 -14.75 -11.06 4.71
CA ASP A 52 -13.49 -11.31 4.05
C ASP A 52 -13.12 -10.13 3.13
N SER A 53 -12.02 -9.46 3.44
CA SER A 53 -11.47 -8.39 2.60
C SER A 53 -10.97 -8.89 1.23
N GLY A 54 -10.66 -10.20 1.12
CA GLY A 54 -10.22 -10.88 -0.10
C GLY A 54 -11.35 -11.42 -0.98
N ILE A 55 -12.62 -11.03 -0.73
CA ILE A 55 -13.80 -11.58 -1.42
C ILE A 55 -13.71 -11.48 -2.94
N LEU A 56 -13.12 -10.42 -3.48
CA LEU A 56 -12.91 -10.25 -4.92
C LEU A 56 -11.91 -11.28 -5.47
N GLY A 57 -10.82 -11.52 -4.73
CA GLY A 57 -9.86 -12.58 -5.08
C GLY A 57 -10.48 -13.97 -5.08
N ARG A 58 -11.42 -14.24 -4.12
CA ARG A 58 -12.21 -15.49 -4.14
C ARG A 58 -13.12 -15.58 -5.36
N ALA A 59 -13.76 -14.48 -5.75
CA ALA A 59 -14.62 -14.44 -6.92
C ALA A 59 -13.84 -14.74 -8.21
N TYR A 60 -12.62 -14.23 -8.35
CA TYR A 60 -11.76 -14.54 -9.50
C TYR A 60 -11.30 -16.00 -9.54
N LYS A 61 -11.14 -16.64 -8.38
CA LYS A 61 -10.74 -18.04 -8.26
C LYS A 61 -11.89 -19.03 -8.37
N ALA A 62 -13.15 -18.57 -8.24
CA ALA A 62 -14.32 -19.42 -8.35
C ALA A 62 -14.44 -19.97 -9.77
N MET A 63 -14.61 -21.29 -9.89
CA MET A 63 -14.75 -21.95 -11.20
C MET A 63 -16.04 -21.51 -11.89
N PRO A 64 -16.03 -21.23 -13.19
CA PRO A 64 -17.20 -20.72 -13.91
C PRO A 64 -18.36 -21.74 -14.00
N ASN A 65 -18.07 -23.03 -13.81
CA ASN A 65 -19.08 -24.10 -13.77
C ASN A 65 -19.64 -24.35 -12.36
N MET A 66 -19.16 -23.64 -11.33
CA MET A 66 -19.74 -23.71 -9.99
C MET A 66 -20.93 -22.77 -9.88
N SER A 67 -22.08 -23.34 -9.58
CA SER A 67 -23.29 -22.55 -9.37
C SER A 67 -23.22 -21.72 -8.07
N VAL A 68 -23.84 -20.54 -8.09
CA VAL A 68 -24.06 -19.74 -6.88
C VAL A 68 -25.10 -20.40 -5.97
N ASN A 69 -26.16 -20.94 -6.55
CA ASN A 69 -27.24 -21.62 -5.84
C ASN A 69 -27.14 -23.14 -6.02
N ARG A 70 -27.75 -23.86 -5.08
CA ARG A 70 -27.93 -25.28 -5.16
C ARG A 70 -29.04 -25.61 -6.13
N TYR A 71 -28.79 -26.59 -7.01
CA TYR A 71 -29.79 -27.15 -7.92
C TYR A 71 -30.17 -28.55 -7.49
N GLU A 72 -31.45 -28.89 -7.59
CA GLU A 72 -31.97 -30.21 -7.39
C GLU A 72 -32.50 -30.76 -8.70
N TYR A 73 -32.17 -32.02 -8.99
CA TYR A 73 -32.72 -32.72 -10.11
C TYR A 73 -34.13 -33.23 -9.76
N ARG A 74 -35.13 -32.87 -10.54
CA ARG A 74 -36.51 -33.32 -10.36
C ARG A 74 -37.00 -33.87 -11.68
N GLU A 75 -37.68 -35.02 -11.62
CA GLU A 75 -38.38 -35.59 -12.75
C GLU A 75 -39.70 -34.84 -12.92
N THR A 76 -39.92 -34.26 -14.09
CA THR A 76 -41.19 -33.59 -14.45
C THR A 76 -42.25 -34.62 -14.74
N ALA A 77 -43.53 -34.21 -14.76
CA ALA A 77 -44.69 -35.11 -15.04
C ALA A 77 -44.58 -35.83 -16.40
N ASP A 78 -43.77 -35.28 -17.29
CA ASP A 78 -43.56 -35.86 -18.64
C ASP A 78 -42.38 -36.84 -18.73
N GLY A 79 -41.76 -37.19 -17.60
CA GLY A 79 -40.60 -38.08 -17.50
C GLY A 79 -39.27 -37.46 -17.96
N VAL A 80 -39.24 -36.16 -18.20
CA VAL A 80 -38.01 -35.40 -18.46
C VAL A 80 -37.45 -34.84 -17.16
N GLY A 81 -36.20 -35.14 -16.88
CA GLY A 81 -35.56 -34.59 -15.67
C GLY A 81 -35.03 -33.19 -15.94
N GLU A 82 -35.31 -32.30 -15.03
CA GLU A 82 -34.81 -30.91 -15.05
C GLU A 82 -34.14 -30.54 -13.76
N TYR A 83 -33.17 -29.63 -13.84
CA TYR A 83 -32.52 -29.03 -12.66
C TYR A 83 -33.24 -27.75 -12.23
N PHE A 84 -33.75 -27.74 -11.00
CA PHE A 84 -34.44 -26.60 -10.40
C PHE A 84 -33.53 -25.87 -9.42
N ASP A 85 -33.47 -24.56 -9.51
CA ASP A 85 -32.80 -23.70 -8.52
C ASP A 85 -33.59 -23.72 -7.19
N THR A 86 -32.95 -24.14 -6.12
CA THR A 86 -33.57 -24.21 -4.79
C THR A 86 -33.65 -22.85 -4.10
N GLY A 87 -32.94 -21.83 -4.61
CA GLY A 87 -32.74 -20.54 -3.96
C GLY A 87 -31.77 -20.57 -2.76
N GLU A 88 -31.26 -21.74 -2.39
CA GLU A 88 -30.22 -21.89 -1.37
C GLU A 88 -28.82 -21.76 -1.99
N TYR A 89 -27.87 -21.21 -1.25
CA TYR A 89 -26.49 -21.14 -1.74
C TYR A 89 -25.86 -22.52 -1.83
N PHE A 90 -25.12 -22.75 -2.91
CA PHE A 90 -24.28 -23.95 -3.05
C PHE A 90 -23.05 -23.81 -2.15
N ILE A 91 -22.93 -24.70 -1.15
CA ILE A 91 -21.80 -24.83 -0.27
C ILE A 91 -21.17 -26.21 -0.45
N MET A 92 -19.87 -26.25 -0.66
CA MET A 92 -19.15 -27.52 -0.78
C MET A 92 -19.31 -28.33 0.51
N PRO A 93 -19.64 -29.62 0.41
CA PRO A 93 -19.80 -30.46 1.58
C PRO A 93 -18.49 -30.55 2.39
N PRO A 94 -18.59 -30.74 3.73
CA PRO A 94 -17.43 -30.93 4.57
C PRO A 94 -16.64 -32.18 4.16
N ARG A 95 -15.35 -32.22 4.51
CA ARG A 95 -14.56 -33.44 4.36
C ARG A 95 -15.28 -34.58 5.06
N ALA A 96 -15.53 -35.65 4.36
CA ALA A 96 -15.91 -36.92 5.02
C ALA A 96 -14.75 -37.33 5.91
N SER A 97 -14.99 -37.47 7.22
CA SER A 97 -14.00 -38.02 8.13
C SER A 97 -13.56 -39.37 7.59
N ALA A 98 -12.26 -39.66 7.63
CA ALA A 98 -11.63 -40.85 7.06
C ALA A 98 -12.21 -42.21 7.54
N SER A 99 -13.12 -42.21 8.50
CA SER A 99 -13.72 -43.37 9.12
C SER A 99 -15.07 -43.84 8.55
N GLY A 100 -15.69 -43.12 7.61
CA GLY A 100 -17.09 -43.41 7.29
C GLY A 100 -17.49 -43.62 5.83
N LEU A 101 -16.77 -43.08 4.86
CA LEU A 101 -17.13 -43.13 3.43
C LEU A 101 -15.88 -43.33 2.56
N VAL A 102 -15.27 -44.49 2.66
CA VAL A 102 -14.10 -44.82 1.85
C VAL A 102 -14.51 -45.77 0.74
N GLY A 103 -14.93 -45.22 -0.41
CA GLY A 103 -14.74 -45.94 -1.65
C GLY A 103 -13.30 -45.79 -2.12
N ALA A 104 -12.78 -46.72 -2.87
CA ALA A 104 -11.38 -46.81 -3.32
C ALA A 104 -10.83 -45.60 -4.12
N ASN A 105 -11.60 -44.53 -4.28
CA ASN A 105 -11.28 -43.31 -4.98
C ASN A 105 -11.19 -42.05 -4.08
N SER A 106 -11.26 -42.21 -2.75
CA SER A 106 -11.29 -41.10 -1.79
C SER A 106 -10.04 -40.19 -1.80
N GLY A 107 -8.88 -40.75 -2.16
CA GLY A 107 -7.64 -39.96 -2.23
C GLY A 107 -7.55 -38.97 -3.39
N ARG A 108 -8.20 -39.26 -4.52
CA ARG A 108 -8.19 -38.35 -5.69
C ARG A 108 -9.28 -37.30 -5.63
N THR A 109 -10.46 -37.58 -5.15
CA THR A 109 -11.58 -36.64 -5.03
C THR A 109 -11.33 -35.58 -3.95
N SER A 110 -10.59 -35.87 -2.89
CA SER A 110 -10.33 -34.91 -1.83
C SER A 110 -9.43 -33.74 -2.28
N TYR A 111 -8.46 -34.00 -3.13
CA TYR A 111 -7.53 -32.97 -3.61
C TYR A 111 -8.18 -31.91 -4.49
N TYR A 112 -9.00 -32.32 -5.43
CA TYR A 112 -9.65 -31.42 -6.38
C TYR A 112 -10.75 -30.56 -5.74
N LEU A 113 -11.38 -31.06 -4.69
CA LEU A 113 -12.43 -30.34 -3.97
C LEU A 113 -11.87 -29.42 -2.88
N GLU A 114 -10.63 -29.62 -2.42
CA GLU A 114 -10.04 -28.85 -1.33
C GLU A 114 -9.85 -27.38 -1.71
N ASP A 115 -9.35 -27.12 -2.90
CA ASP A 115 -9.16 -25.75 -3.39
C ASP A 115 -10.50 -25.01 -3.46
N MET A 116 -11.54 -25.63 -3.97
CA MET A 116 -12.88 -25.05 -4.07
C MET A 116 -13.54 -24.90 -2.70
N ARG A 117 -13.32 -25.87 -1.83
CA ARG A 117 -13.81 -25.82 -0.44
C ARG A 117 -13.17 -24.66 0.31
N THR A 118 -11.86 -24.49 0.21
CA THR A 118 -11.10 -23.38 0.84
C THR A 118 -11.50 -22.02 0.23
N ASN A 119 -11.73 -21.98 -1.08
CA ASN A 119 -12.19 -20.76 -1.73
C ASN A 119 -13.62 -20.37 -1.30
N GLY A 120 -14.51 -21.38 -1.15
CA GLY A 120 -15.91 -21.21 -0.80
C GLY A 120 -16.73 -20.50 -1.88
N ASN A 121 -17.99 -20.24 -1.57
CA ASN A 121 -18.90 -19.48 -2.42
C ASN A 121 -18.80 -17.99 -2.07
N PRO A 122 -18.19 -17.13 -2.90
CA PRO A 122 -17.97 -15.73 -2.56
C PRO A 122 -19.27 -14.93 -2.40
N VAL A 123 -20.33 -15.28 -3.14
CA VAL A 123 -21.63 -14.61 -3.04
C VAL A 123 -22.32 -14.97 -1.73
N ALA A 124 -22.27 -16.22 -1.34
CA ALA A 124 -22.80 -16.69 -0.06
C ALA A 124 -22.04 -16.04 1.13
N ILE A 125 -20.71 -16.01 1.05
CA ILE A 125 -19.87 -15.36 2.08
C ILE A 125 -20.23 -13.87 2.19
N ALA A 126 -20.35 -13.16 1.07
CA ALA A 126 -20.69 -11.74 1.09
C ALA A 126 -22.09 -11.43 1.65
N ASN A 127 -23.05 -12.35 1.50
CA ASN A 127 -24.43 -12.15 1.95
C ASN A 127 -24.69 -12.63 3.38
N LEU A 128 -24.04 -13.69 3.83
CA LEU A 128 -24.33 -14.37 5.10
C LEU A 128 -23.31 -14.06 6.20
N ALA A 129 -22.03 -13.87 5.83
CA ALA A 129 -21.01 -13.45 6.77
C ALA A 129 -20.84 -11.92 6.74
N TRP A 130 -20.54 -11.30 7.87
CA TRP A 130 -20.44 -9.85 7.97
C TRP A 130 -19.41 -9.39 8.99
N GLN A 131 -18.95 -8.16 8.83
CA GLN A 131 -18.15 -7.42 9.79
C GLN A 131 -18.74 -6.02 9.94
N HIS A 132 -19.17 -5.69 11.14
CA HIS A 132 -19.67 -4.37 11.50
C HIS A 132 -18.63 -3.64 12.33
N GLU A 133 -18.38 -2.40 11.97
CA GLU A 133 -17.49 -1.51 12.72
C GLU A 133 -18.24 -0.25 13.11
N SER A 134 -18.01 0.23 14.30
CA SER A 134 -18.50 1.53 14.74
C SER A 134 -17.36 2.34 15.35
N THR A 135 -17.38 3.62 15.10
CA THR A 135 -16.37 4.55 15.60
C THR A 135 -17.06 5.78 16.18
N TYR A 136 -16.73 6.11 17.41
CA TYR A 136 -17.08 7.37 18.05
C TYR A 136 -15.82 8.19 18.24
N THR A 137 -15.85 9.43 17.79
CA THR A 137 -14.74 10.38 17.99
C THR A 137 -15.31 11.67 18.55
N ILE A 138 -14.87 12.06 19.74
CA ILE A 138 -15.27 13.26 20.43
C ILE A 138 -14.04 14.13 20.64
N LYS A 139 -14.06 15.37 20.13
CA LYS A 139 -12.93 16.29 20.17
C LYS A 139 -13.37 17.65 20.69
N PRO A 140 -13.51 17.83 22.03
CA PRO A 140 -13.62 19.15 22.60
C PRO A 140 -12.26 19.85 22.60
N GLN A 141 -12.27 21.09 22.24
CA GLN A 141 -11.14 21.99 22.29
C GLN A 141 -11.56 23.30 22.93
N PHE A 142 -10.78 23.75 23.90
CA PHE A 142 -10.98 25.03 24.58
C PHE A 142 -9.73 25.86 24.38
N ASN A 143 -9.93 27.12 24.04
CA ASN A 143 -8.86 28.07 23.80
C ASN A 143 -9.17 29.35 24.58
N ILE A 144 -8.16 29.89 25.24
CA ILE A 144 -8.19 31.21 25.83
C ILE A 144 -7.06 32.03 25.23
N GLU A 145 -7.40 33.19 24.70
CA GLU A 145 -6.45 34.20 24.23
C GLU A 145 -6.53 35.40 25.15
N TYR A 146 -5.37 35.83 25.66
CA TYR A 146 -5.25 36.96 26.56
C TYR A 146 -4.17 37.90 26.08
N LYS A 147 -4.55 39.13 25.71
CA LYS A 147 -3.64 40.23 25.40
C LYS A 147 -3.10 40.80 26.72
N LEU A 148 -1.89 40.35 27.11
CA LEU A 148 -1.22 40.75 28.35
C LEU A 148 -0.71 42.19 28.26
N LEU A 149 -0.13 42.56 27.10
CA LEU A 149 0.32 43.90 26.76
C LEU A 149 -0.22 44.31 25.40
N GLY A 150 -0.40 45.63 25.21
CA GLY A 150 -0.89 46.21 23.96
C GLY A 150 -2.39 46.03 23.74
N LYS A 151 -3.00 46.92 22.98
CA LYS A 151 -4.40 46.80 22.56
C LYS A 151 -4.55 46.93 21.05
N SER A 152 -3.58 47.54 20.39
CA SER A 152 -3.56 47.80 18.97
C SER A 152 -2.22 47.42 18.34
N ASP A 153 -2.20 47.21 17.04
CA ASP A 153 -1.01 46.82 16.26
C ASP A 153 0.13 47.88 16.32
N ASP A 154 -0.17 49.07 16.77
CA ASP A 154 0.79 50.18 16.95
C ASP A 154 1.51 50.15 18.31
N GLU A 155 1.24 49.18 19.16
CA GLU A 155 1.82 49.02 20.45
C GLU A 155 2.65 47.75 20.55
N THR A 156 3.57 47.66 21.50
CA THR A 156 4.23 46.41 21.86
C THR A 156 3.21 45.43 22.40
N GLU A 157 3.07 44.26 21.78
CA GLU A 157 2.11 43.26 22.18
C GLU A 157 2.78 42.06 22.87
N LEU A 158 2.13 41.58 23.90
CA LEU A 158 2.40 40.26 24.50
C LEU A 158 1.09 39.51 24.62
N ASN A 159 0.99 38.46 23.86
CA ASN A 159 -0.23 37.64 23.77
C ASN A 159 0.04 36.26 24.39
N TYR A 160 -0.82 35.86 25.32
CA TYR A 160 -0.86 34.52 25.84
C TYR A 160 -1.99 33.76 25.17
N ARG A 161 -1.72 32.49 24.79
CA ARG A 161 -2.73 31.55 24.32
C ARG A 161 -2.59 30.24 25.07
N GLY A 162 -3.69 29.81 25.67
CA GLY A 162 -3.80 28.52 26.34
C GLY A 162 -4.81 27.67 25.60
N ASP A 163 -4.40 26.46 25.18
CA ASP A 163 -5.25 25.48 24.54
C ASP A 163 -5.37 24.22 25.41
N VAL A 164 -6.56 23.71 25.56
CA VAL A 164 -6.85 22.39 26.11
C VAL A 164 -7.58 21.60 25.04
N TYR A 165 -7.01 20.50 24.66
CA TYR A 165 -7.53 19.63 23.60
C TYR A 165 -7.67 18.20 24.11
N MET A 166 -8.80 17.59 23.83
CA MET A 166 -9.04 16.18 24.12
C MET A 166 -9.48 15.47 22.85
N ASN A 167 -8.97 14.26 22.61
CA ASN A 167 -9.42 13.37 21.54
C ASN A 167 -9.79 12.03 22.16
N ALA A 168 -11.09 11.81 22.33
CA ALA A 168 -11.64 10.55 22.79
C ALA A 168 -12.13 9.75 21.58
N TYR A 169 -11.47 8.63 21.34
CA TYR A 169 -11.74 7.74 20.22
C TYR A 169 -12.13 6.37 20.76
N THR A 170 -13.28 5.86 20.32
CA THR A 170 -13.71 4.49 20.59
C THR A 170 -14.01 3.81 19.26
N TYR A 171 -13.36 2.70 19.03
CA TYR A 171 -13.61 1.81 17.89
C TYR A 171 -14.11 0.48 18.41
N SER A 172 -15.19 -0.01 17.83
CA SER A 172 -15.76 -1.33 18.10
C SER A 172 -15.90 -2.07 16.78
N SER A 173 -15.49 -3.33 16.74
CA SER A 173 -15.68 -4.21 15.60
C SER A 173 -16.36 -5.50 16.05
N GLN A 174 -17.29 -5.98 15.27
CA GLN A 174 -18.00 -7.23 15.48
C GLN A 174 -18.06 -7.98 14.16
N SER A 175 -17.76 -9.28 14.18
CA SER A 175 -17.84 -10.12 12.99
C SER A 175 -18.54 -11.44 13.29
N TYR A 176 -19.19 -11.97 12.26
CA TYR A 176 -19.93 -13.22 12.32
C TYR A 176 -19.72 -14.02 11.03
N TYR A 177 -19.44 -15.31 11.20
CA TYR A 177 -19.31 -16.27 10.11
C TYR A 177 -20.19 -17.49 10.42
N PRO A 178 -21.33 -17.68 9.72
CA PRO A 178 -22.28 -18.73 10.02
C PRO A 178 -21.74 -20.12 9.68
N GLY A 179 -22.20 -21.13 10.43
CA GLY A 179 -21.82 -22.51 10.21
C GLY A 179 -22.25 -23.08 8.85
N SER A 180 -23.28 -22.52 8.24
CA SER A 180 -23.72 -22.89 6.89
C SER A 180 -22.69 -22.62 5.80
N LEU A 181 -21.73 -21.74 6.05
CA LEU A 181 -20.66 -21.40 5.09
C LEU A 181 -19.40 -22.25 5.26
N THR A 182 -19.26 -22.97 6.36
CA THR A 182 -18.08 -23.77 6.60
C THR A 182 -18.25 -25.16 6.02
N SER A 183 -17.22 -25.59 5.30
CA SER A 183 -17.05 -26.95 4.85
C SER A 183 -16.19 -27.79 5.82
N ASP A 184 -15.80 -27.19 6.95
CA ASP A 184 -14.96 -27.84 7.95
C ASP A 184 -15.79 -28.82 8.79
N THR A 185 -15.12 -29.80 9.40
CA THR A 185 -15.74 -30.71 10.37
C THR A 185 -16.10 -29.98 11.67
N TRP A 186 -16.92 -30.60 12.50
CA TRP A 186 -17.34 -30.05 13.80
C TRP A 186 -16.21 -29.59 14.72
N SER A 187 -15.01 -30.15 14.54
CA SER A 187 -13.83 -29.79 15.32
C SER A 187 -13.22 -28.43 14.96
N ASP A 188 -13.51 -27.88 13.77
CA ASP A 188 -12.78 -26.73 13.24
C ASP A 188 -13.55 -25.40 13.28
N GLY A 189 -14.56 -25.33 14.11
CA GLY A 189 -15.18 -24.07 14.43
C GLY A 189 -16.29 -23.63 13.51
N ILE A 190 -17.45 -24.24 13.76
CA ILE A 190 -18.72 -23.80 13.19
C ILE A 190 -19.17 -22.54 13.92
N TYR A 191 -19.80 -21.59 13.22
CA TYR A 191 -20.32 -20.34 13.80
C TYR A 191 -19.23 -19.52 14.53
N LYS A 192 -18.38 -18.87 13.77
CA LYS A 192 -17.30 -18.03 14.31
C LYS A 192 -17.84 -16.64 14.61
N THR A 193 -17.58 -16.14 15.81
CA THR A 193 -17.85 -14.75 16.19
C THR A 193 -16.61 -14.08 16.74
N SER A 194 -16.49 -12.80 16.53
CA SER A 194 -15.40 -12.01 17.12
C SER A 194 -15.92 -10.63 17.49
N ASN A 195 -15.48 -10.14 18.65
CA ASN A 195 -15.73 -8.78 19.10
C ASN A 195 -14.41 -8.14 19.53
N GLY A 196 -14.16 -6.91 19.07
CA GLY A 196 -12.99 -6.12 19.42
C GLY A 196 -13.37 -4.70 19.78
N GLU A 197 -12.76 -4.16 20.82
CA GLU A 197 -12.91 -2.76 21.20
C GLU A 197 -11.54 -2.13 21.44
N ASN A 198 -11.35 -0.93 20.87
CA ASN A 198 -10.20 -0.08 21.10
C ASN A 198 -10.68 1.29 21.59
N LYS A 199 -10.18 1.71 22.73
CA LYS A 199 -10.38 3.05 23.29
C LYS A 199 -9.07 3.79 23.32
N ASN A 200 -9.04 5.02 22.83
CA ASN A 200 -7.90 5.89 22.92
C ASN A 200 -8.34 7.27 23.42
N LEU A 201 -7.73 7.70 24.52
CA LEU A 201 -7.93 9.01 25.09
C LEU A 201 -6.61 9.77 25.04
N GLU A 202 -6.58 10.82 24.26
CA GLU A 202 -5.47 11.75 24.20
C GLU A 202 -5.90 13.08 24.80
N PHE A 203 -5.10 13.59 25.73
CA PHE A 203 -5.27 14.89 26.38
C PHE A 203 -4.02 15.73 26.16
N THR A 204 -4.19 16.91 25.58
CA THR A 204 -3.07 17.84 25.31
C THR A 204 -3.37 19.19 25.90
N THR A 205 -2.41 19.74 26.64
CA THR A 205 -2.41 21.14 27.02
C THR A 205 -1.26 21.85 26.32
N ARG A 206 -1.52 23.06 25.86
CA ARG A 206 -0.56 23.89 25.15
C ARG A 206 -0.63 25.31 25.69
N HIS A 207 0.52 25.86 26.03
CA HIS A 207 0.68 27.22 26.53
C HIS A 207 1.66 27.95 25.64
N GLN A 208 1.25 29.08 25.11
CA GLN A 208 2.05 29.88 24.17
C GLN A 208 2.08 31.34 24.62
N LEU A 209 3.27 31.92 24.60
CA LEU A 209 3.50 33.37 24.69
C LEU A 209 4.02 33.85 23.32
N THR A 210 3.46 34.92 22.83
CA THR A 210 3.91 35.55 21.59
C THR A 210 4.16 37.01 21.87
N PHE A 211 5.39 37.46 21.64
CA PHE A 211 5.85 38.82 21.88
C PHE A 211 6.13 39.50 20.54
N HIS A 212 5.51 40.66 20.36
CA HIS A 212 5.66 41.54 19.17
C HIS A 212 6.09 42.91 19.69
N PRO A 213 7.38 43.24 19.73
CA PRO A 213 7.82 44.58 20.07
C PRO A 213 7.47 45.58 18.96
N HIS A 214 6.92 46.69 19.32
CA HIS A 214 6.71 47.80 18.37
C HIS A 214 8.02 48.58 18.21
N PHE A 215 8.45 48.76 16.95
CA PHE A 215 9.63 49.57 16.62
C PHE A 215 9.20 50.90 15.99
N ALA A 216 9.83 51.98 16.33
CA ALA A 216 9.58 53.28 15.69
C ALA A 216 9.83 53.27 14.17
N ASN A 217 10.79 52.45 13.71
CA ASN A 217 10.97 52.11 12.31
C ASN A 217 10.15 50.86 11.97
N THR A 218 9.07 51.01 11.27
CA THR A 218 8.15 49.94 10.83
C THR A 218 8.78 48.96 9.86
N ASP A 219 10.00 49.23 9.34
CA ASP A 219 10.74 48.26 8.54
C ASP A 219 11.20 47.04 9.36
N HIS A 220 11.33 47.19 10.69
CA HIS A 220 11.71 46.11 11.55
C HIS A 220 10.47 45.45 12.14
N GLN A 221 10.32 44.18 11.89
CA GLN A 221 9.26 43.36 12.47
C GLN A 221 9.90 42.15 13.15
N LEU A 222 9.63 42.00 14.42
CA LEU A 222 10.13 40.89 15.24
C LEU A 222 8.98 40.20 15.94
N GLN A 223 8.97 38.88 15.87
CA GLN A 223 8.09 38.03 16.66
C GLN A 223 8.91 37.01 17.40
N VAL A 224 8.72 36.93 18.70
CA VAL A 224 9.32 35.88 19.55
C VAL A 224 8.19 35.03 20.11
N LEU A 225 8.27 33.74 19.91
CA LEU A 225 7.29 32.78 20.40
C LEU A 225 7.95 31.76 21.32
N GLY A 226 7.35 31.58 22.48
CA GLY A 226 7.67 30.48 23.41
C GLY A 226 6.42 29.62 23.58
N ARG A 227 6.57 28.31 23.41
CA ARG A 227 5.45 27.34 23.55
C ARG A 227 5.87 26.16 24.38
N PHE A 228 5.00 25.75 25.27
CA PHE A 228 5.13 24.53 26.04
C PHE A 228 3.89 23.66 25.82
N GLU A 229 4.09 22.36 25.62
CA GLU A 229 3.03 21.41 25.32
C GLU A 229 3.23 20.11 26.12
N ILE A 230 2.17 19.59 26.70
CA ILE A 230 2.13 18.26 27.32
C ILE A 230 1.01 17.46 26.66
N THR A 231 1.32 16.25 26.23
CA THR A 231 0.35 15.28 25.70
C THR A 231 0.39 14.01 26.52
N SER A 232 -0.76 13.55 26.98
CA SER A 232 -0.95 12.26 27.64
C SER A 232 -1.89 11.40 26.81
N THR A 233 -1.44 10.22 26.45
CA THR A 233 -2.23 9.25 25.69
C THR A 233 -2.44 8.00 26.51
N ASN A 234 -3.69 7.54 26.61
CA ASN A 234 -4.07 6.30 27.26
C ASN A 234 -4.88 5.47 26.26
N SER A 235 -4.42 4.27 25.95
CA SER A 235 -5.06 3.34 25.04
C SER A 235 -5.40 2.03 25.74
N THR A 236 -6.57 1.48 25.45
CA THR A 236 -6.98 0.15 25.87
C THR A 236 -7.55 -0.60 24.69
N SER A 237 -7.22 -1.87 24.58
CA SER A 237 -7.75 -2.76 23.57
C SER A 237 -8.20 -4.06 24.22
N GLN A 238 -9.27 -4.62 23.70
CA GLN A 238 -9.73 -5.96 24.07
C GLN A 238 -10.34 -6.63 22.84
N SER A 239 -10.14 -7.93 22.72
CA SER A 239 -10.79 -8.74 21.69
C SER A 239 -11.09 -10.14 22.21
N HIS A 240 -12.21 -10.68 21.75
CA HIS A 240 -12.67 -12.02 22.04
C HIS A 240 -13.12 -12.68 20.74
N SER A 241 -12.77 -13.96 20.58
CA SER A 241 -13.21 -14.77 19.46
C SER A 241 -13.70 -16.13 19.97
N THR A 242 -14.81 -16.58 19.45
CA THR A 242 -15.41 -17.88 19.82
C THR A 242 -15.84 -18.63 18.57
N THR A 243 -15.94 -19.94 18.72
CA THR A 243 -16.50 -20.86 17.73
C THR A 243 -17.52 -21.78 18.39
N GLY A 244 -18.35 -22.44 17.59
CA GLY A 244 -19.37 -23.35 18.11
C GLY A 244 -20.53 -22.64 18.83
N VAL A 245 -20.77 -21.38 18.49
CA VAL A 245 -21.93 -20.63 19.03
C VAL A 245 -23.21 -21.20 18.42
N THR A 246 -24.31 -21.24 19.18
CA THR A 246 -25.61 -21.66 18.65
C THR A 246 -26.06 -20.75 17.50
N GLY A 247 -26.63 -21.33 16.45
CA GLY A 247 -27.06 -20.60 15.25
C GLY A 247 -27.92 -19.36 15.56
N GLY A 248 -27.56 -18.23 14.94
CA GLY A 248 -28.25 -16.96 15.17
C GLY A 248 -27.71 -16.11 16.32
N ILE A 249 -26.82 -16.64 17.17
CA ILE A 249 -26.14 -15.88 18.22
C ILE A 249 -24.86 -15.29 17.64
N THR A 250 -24.75 -13.98 17.67
CA THR A 250 -23.63 -13.22 17.11
C THR A 250 -22.69 -12.64 18.17
N ASP A 251 -23.07 -12.75 19.45
CA ASP A 251 -22.25 -12.29 20.57
C ASP A 251 -21.25 -13.38 20.97
N PRO A 252 -19.91 -13.14 20.93
CA PRO A 252 -18.90 -14.12 21.29
C PRO A 252 -18.86 -14.47 22.79
N THR A 253 -19.58 -13.75 23.62
CA THR A 253 -19.61 -13.99 25.08
C THR A 253 -20.58 -15.08 25.51
N VAL A 254 -21.45 -15.56 24.61
CA VAL A 254 -22.53 -16.48 24.92
C VAL A 254 -22.29 -17.86 24.30
N ASN A 255 -22.11 -18.89 25.13
CA ASN A 255 -22.20 -20.32 24.79
C ASN A 255 -21.38 -20.81 23.58
N GLY A 256 -20.12 -20.41 23.48
CA GLY A 256 -19.18 -20.92 22.47
C GLY A 256 -17.84 -21.33 23.07
N TYR A 257 -17.02 -22.03 22.30
CA TYR A 257 -15.64 -22.32 22.69
C TYR A 257 -14.79 -21.09 22.44
N LEU A 258 -14.19 -20.52 23.48
CA LEU A 258 -13.29 -19.38 23.37
C LEU A 258 -12.02 -19.79 22.60
N THR A 259 -11.83 -19.25 21.41
CA THR A 259 -10.65 -19.52 20.55
C THR A 259 -9.57 -18.47 20.70
N GLY A 260 -9.92 -17.28 21.17
CA GLY A 260 -8.96 -16.22 21.41
C GLY A 260 -9.51 -15.17 22.34
N SER A 261 -8.67 -14.71 23.26
CA SER A 261 -8.94 -13.54 24.10
C SER A 261 -7.66 -12.76 24.26
N SER A 262 -7.71 -11.47 24.01
CA SER A 262 -6.57 -10.57 24.20
C SER A 262 -7.01 -9.28 24.83
N SER A 263 -6.16 -8.71 25.67
CA SER A 263 -6.31 -7.36 26.19
C SER A 263 -4.98 -6.66 26.23
N GLY A 264 -4.99 -5.35 26.03
CA GLY A 264 -3.79 -4.52 26.05
C GLY A 264 -4.08 -3.15 26.59
N THR A 265 -3.09 -2.59 27.30
CA THR A 265 -3.13 -1.21 27.75
C THR A 265 -1.83 -0.52 27.37
N GLY A 266 -1.90 0.72 26.93
CA GLY A 266 -0.75 1.54 26.60
C GLY A 266 -0.90 2.92 27.24
N LYS A 267 0.18 3.45 27.81
CA LYS A 267 0.24 4.82 28.32
C LYS A 267 1.50 5.49 27.85
N SER A 268 1.37 6.65 27.24
CA SER A 268 2.53 7.48 26.88
C SER A 268 2.32 8.92 27.24
N HIS A 269 3.42 9.56 27.61
CA HIS A 269 3.47 10.98 27.87
C HIS A 269 4.54 11.61 26.99
N ARG A 270 4.22 12.78 26.45
CA ARG A 270 5.15 13.62 25.71
C ARG A 270 5.11 15.02 26.29
N ALA A 271 6.26 15.64 26.36
CA ALA A 271 6.39 17.05 26.68
C ALA A 271 7.25 17.72 25.61
N ALA A 272 6.86 18.90 25.16
CA ALA A 272 7.62 19.63 24.15
C ALA A 272 7.74 21.10 24.52
N GLY A 273 8.94 21.65 24.36
CA GLY A 273 9.23 23.08 24.42
C GLY A 273 9.62 23.57 23.03
N THR A 274 9.05 24.68 22.56
CA THR A 274 9.42 25.32 21.30
C THR A 274 9.69 26.79 21.52
N GLY A 275 10.85 27.27 21.08
CA GLY A 275 11.18 28.67 20.93
C GLY A 275 11.30 29.02 19.46
N SER A 276 10.71 30.11 19.01
CA SER A 276 10.80 30.59 17.62
C SER A 276 11.00 32.08 17.58
N ILE A 277 11.87 32.52 16.68
CA ILE A 277 12.13 33.94 16.39
C ILE A 277 11.86 34.12 14.90
N HIS A 278 10.98 35.05 14.60
CA HIS A 278 10.71 35.54 13.25
C HIS A 278 11.13 37.00 13.18
N TYR A 279 12.00 37.32 12.21
CA TYR A 279 12.45 38.68 11.99
C TYR A 279 12.30 39.02 10.49
N ALA A 280 11.64 40.12 10.22
CA ALA A 280 11.54 40.68 8.86
C ALA A 280 12.08 42.12 8.85
N PHE A 281 12.88 42.41 7.81
CA PHE A 281 13.36 43.75 7.53
C PHE A 281 12.72 44.26 6.25
N GLY A 282 11.77 45.20 6.40
CA GLY A 282 10.85 45.57 5.35
C GLY A 282 10.14 44.33 4.83
N SER A 283 9.64 44.39 3.61
CA SER A 283 9.14 43.16 2.93
C SER A 283 10.24 42.30 2.31
N LYS A 284 11.53 42.65 2.46
CA LYS A 284 12.65 42.15 1.66
C LYS A 284 13.34 40.93 2.22
N TYR A 285 13.71 40.98 3.49
CA TYR A 285 14.53 39.98 4.14
C TYR A 285 13.78 39.41 5.32
N ILE A 286 13.58 38.09 5.32
CA ILE A 286 12.84 37.39 6.37
C ILE A 286 13.73 36.27 6.88
N PHE A 287 13.88 36.16 8.20
CA PHE A 287 14.62 35.09 8.88
C PHE A 287 13.74 34.45 9.94
N ASP A 288 13.77 33.13 9.96
CA ASP A 288 13.14 32.31 10.99
C ASP A 288 14.19 31.42 11.66
N PHE A 289 14.16 31.41 12.99
CA PHE A 289 14.88 30.45 13.79
C PHE A 289 13.89 29.72 14.69
N THR A 290 13.97 28.41 14.78
CA THR A 290 13.14 27.60 15.67
C THR A 290 14.00 26.55 16.36
N LEU A 291 13.81 26.39 17.64
CA LEU A 291 14.39 25.31 18.45
C LEU A 291 13.23 24.56 19.12
N ARG A 292 13.13 23.28 18.89
CA ARG A 292 12.16 22.41 19.53
C ARG A 292 12.87 21.33 20.33
N ALA A 293 12.47 21.15 21.58
CA ALA A 293 12.88 20.04 22.44
C ALA A 293 11.66 19.14 22.68
N ASP A 294 11.74 17.86 22.30
CA ASP A 294 10.70 16.87 22.54
C ASP A 294 11.18 15.80 23.52
N GLY A 295 10.39 15.53 24.54
CA GLY A 295 10.58 14.45 25.47
C GLY A 295 9.50 13.38 25.36
N SER A 296 9.86 12.09 25.42
CA SER A 296 8.91 10.99 25.32
C SER A 296 9.26 9.85 26.28
N THR A 297 8.20 9.29 26.90
CA THR A 297 8.32 8.13 27.78
C THR A 297 8.59 6.81 27.06
N ARG A 298 8.60 6.83 25.74
CA ARG A 298 8.91 5.65 24.90
C ARG A 298 10.39 5.29 24.89
N PHE A 299 11.26 6.21 25.36
CA PHE A 299 12.70 6.04 25.40
C PHE A 299 13.21 5.73 26.80
N GLY A 300 14.39 5.12 26.89
CA GLY A 300 15.15 4.99 28.12
C GLY A 300 15.62 6.33 28.69
N SER A 301 16.12 6.34 29.94
CA SER A 301 16.43 7.57 30.69
C SER A 301 17.44 8.48 29.98
N GLY A 302 18.43 7.92 29.27
CA GLY A 302 19.47 8.67 28.57
C GLY A 302 19.04 9.34 27.27
N ASN A 303 17.97 8.87 26.61
CA ASN A 303 17.56 9.31 25.26
C ASN A 303 16.16 9.90 25.20
N LYS A 304 15.54 10.24 26.33
CA LYS A 304 14.16 10.76 26.39
C LYS A 304 13.98 12.05 25.61
N TRP A 305 14.98 12.91 25.58
CA TRP A 305 14.89 14.23 24.96
C TRP A 305 15.61 14.27 23.62
N GLY A 306 14.91 14.80 22.61
CA GLY A 306 15.44 15.13 21.30
C GLY A 306 15.40 16.64 21.08
N PHE A 307 16.44 17.21 20.44
CA PHE A 307 16.53 18.63 20.10
C PHE A 307 16.53 18.80 18.59
N PHE A 308 15.64 19.64 18.11
CA PHE A 308 15.33 19.79 16.69
C PHE A 308 15.38 21.26 16.29
N PRO A 309 16.57 21.76 15.92
CA PRO A 309 16.73 23.12 15.41
C PRO A 309 16.27 23.26 13.97
N GLY A 310 15.82 24.46 13.62
CA GLY A 310 15.50 24.85 12.26
C GLY A 310 15.84 26.32 12.02
N VAL A 311 16.34 26.62 10.82
CA VAL A 311 16.61 27.98 10.36
C VAL A 311 16.14 28.12 8.91
N SER A 312 15.52 29.23 8.59
CA SER A 312 15.16 29.58 7.22
C SER A 312 15.38 31.06 6.94
N GLY A 313 15.62 31.37 5.70
CA GLY A 313 15.73 32.72 5.19
C GLY A 313 15.00 32.88 3.88
N ARG A 314 14.40 34.04 3.67
CA ARG A 314 13.74 34.44 2.44
C ARG A 314 14.17 35.84 2.02
N TRP A 315 14.50 35.98 0.75
CA TRP A 315 14.79 37.25 0.12
C TRP A 315 13.77 37.51 -0.99
N ASN A 316 12.99 38.57 -0.81
CA ASN A 316 12.05 39.07 -1.83
C ASN A 316 12.80 40.03 -2.77
N ILE A 317 13.40 39.45 -3.81
CA ILE A 317 14.24 40.20 -4.77
C ILE A 317 13.45 41.26 -5.51
N SER A 318 12.17 41.00 -5.79
CA SER A 318 11.26 41.92 -6.45
C SER A 318 11.06 43.25 -5.68
N ASP A 319 11.34 43.26 -4.37
CA ASP A 319 11.19 44.45 -3.53
C ASP A 319 12.43 45.32 -3.51
N GLU A 320 13.50 44.87 -4.17
CA GLU A 320 14.73 45.64 -4.30
C GLU A 320 14.61 46.79 -5.30
N LYS A 321 15.38 47.88 -5.04
CA LYS A 321 15.37 49.05 -5.90
C LYS A 321 15.86 48.75 -7.32
N PHE A 322 16.85 47.88 -7.47
CA PHE A 322 17.39 47.49 -8.77
C PHE A 322 16.43 46.65 -9.61
N PHE A 323 15.43 46.06 -8.97
CA PHE A 323 14.47 45.18 -9.66
C PHE A 323 13.31 45.94 -10.34
N LYS A 324 13.15 47.27 -10.02
CA LYS A 324 12.04 48.12 -10.52
C LYS A 324 11.83 48.00 -12.04
N PRO A 325 12.87 47.99 -12.91
CA PRO A 325 12.68 47.92 -14.37
C PRO A 325 12.03 46.61 -14.85
N LEU A 326 12.15 45.54 -14.08
CA LEU A 326 11.63 44.22 -14.43
C LEU A 326 10.20 43.96 -13.92
N ARG A 327 9.65 44.87 -13.08
CA ARG A 327 8.33 44.66 -12.43
C ARG A 327 7.16 44.59 -13.42
N GLY A 328 7.31 45.15 -14.61
CA GLY A 328 6.27 45.04 -15.65
C GLY A 328 6.07 43.62 -16.19
N VAL A 329 7.13 42.81 -16.13
CA VAL A 329 7.07 41.41 -16.56
C VAL A 329 7.09 40.45 -15.35
N ILE A 330 7.95 40.72 -14.38
CA ILE A 330 8.11 39.89 -13.18
C ILE A 330 7.51 40.64 -11.99
N SER A 331 6.30 40.27 -11.60
CA SER A 331 5.58 40.93 -10.49
C SER A 331 6.14 40.54 -9.13
N MET A 332 6.65 39.29 -9.02
CA MET A 332 7.28 38.77 -7.80
C MET A 332 8.40 37.82 -8.14
N LEU A 333 9.55 38.03 -7.50
CA LEU A 333 10.64 37.07 -7.46
C LEU A 333 11.16 36.97 -6.02
N ALA A 334 11.07 35.75 -5.46
CA ALA A 334 11.62 35.49 -4.13
C ALA A 334 12.43 34.20 -4.12
N PHE A 335 13.52 34.24 -3.38
CA PHE A 335 14.36 33.10 -3.10
C PHE A 335 14.25 32.75 -1.62
N SER A 336 14.12 31.47 -1.29
CA SER A 336 14.10 30.98 0.10
C SER A 336 15.00 29.78 0.25
N SER A 337 15.65 29.70 1.41
CA SER A 337 16.42 28.54 1.79
C SER A 337 16.15 28.19 3.24
N GLY A 338 16.06 26.90 3.55
CA GLY A 338 15.84 26.44 4.91
C GLY A 338 16.60 25.15 5.18
N TRP A 339 17.08 25.06 6.41
CA TRP A 339 17.62 23.83 6.98
C TRP A 339 16.92 23.55 8.31
N GLY A 340 16.62 22.27 8.55
CA GLY A 340 15.99 21.87 9.81
C GLY A 340 16.15 20.39 10.12
N MET A 341 15.94 20.07 11.37
CA MET A 341 15.95 18.72 11.90
C MET A 341 14.58 18.38 12.49
N THR A 342 14.11 17.15 12.22
CA THR A 342 12.92 16.57 12.84
C THR A 342 13.26 15.22 13.44
N GLY A 343 12.45 14.75 14.40
CA GLY A 343 12.64 13.47 15.04
C GLY A 343 11.38 12.61 15.03
N LEU A 344 11.58 11.28 15.03
CA LEU A 344 10.52 10.29 15.18
C LEU A 344 10.83 9.39 16.37
N ALA A 345 9.82 9.12 17.20
CA ALA A 345 9.89 8.17 18.31
C ALA A 345 9.39 6.79 17.87
N PRO A 346 9.83 5.68 18.51
CA PRO A 346 9.33 4.36 18.22
C PRO A 346 7.80 4.26 18.45
N GLY A 347 7.15 3.41 17.67
CA GLY A 347 5.68 3.27 17.70
C GLY A 347 5.12 2.58 18.95
N SER A 348 5.96 1.87 19.69
CA SER A 348 5.55 1.08 20.88
C SER A 348 5.96 1.73 22.18
N GLU A 349 5.25 1.40 23.23
CA GLU A 349 5.47 1.90 24.59
C GLU A 349 6.10 0.83 25.47
N GLY A 350 6.73 1.28 26.57
CA GLY A 350 7.30 0.39 27.57
C GLY A 350 8.53 -0.41 27.09
N LEU A 351 9.21 0.06 26.04
CA LEU A 351 10.39 -0.61 25.46
C LEU A 351 11.58 -0.71 26.42
N MET A 352 11.64 0.18 27.40
CA MET A 352 12.69 0.22 28.44
C MET A 352 12.45 -0.74 29.62
N TYR A 353 11.33 -1.48 29.63
CA TYR A 353 11.00 -2.41 30.68
C TYR A 353 11.10 -3.85 30.19
N ASN A 354 11.48 -4.77 31.11
CA ASN A 354 11.32 -6.19 30.89
C ASN A 354 9.84 -6.56 31.01
N LYS A 355 9.32 -7.24 30.00
CA LYS A 355 8.00 -7.86 30.01
C LYS A 355 8.15 -9.36 30.20
N TYR A 356 7.17 -9.96 30.87
CA TYR A 356 7.17 -11.39 31.14
C TYR A 356 5.86 -12.00 30.63
N ASN A 357 5.99 -13.11 29.93
CA ASN A 357 4.87 -13.93 29.50
C ASN A 357 4.72 -15.16 30.36
N ARG A 358 3.49 -15.68 30.44
CA ARG A 358 3.21 -16.97 31.07
C ARG A 358 3.52 -18.08 30.07
N SER A 359 4.21 -19.12 30.54
CA SER A 359 4.31 -20.36 29.80
C SER A 359 2.99 -21.13 29.87
N GLY A 360 2.61 -21.80 28.79
CA GLY A 360 1.51 -22.79 28.83
C GLY A 360 1.85 -24.04 29.66
N VAL A 361 3.09 -24.17 30.13
CA VAL A 361 3.57 -25.28 30.95
C VAL A 361 3.67 -24.84 32.39
N SER A 362 3.13 -25.62 33.31
CA SER A 362 3.34 -25.46 34.75
C SER A 362 4.48 -26.38 35.22
N TYR A 363 5.35 -25.85 36.07
CA TYR A 363 6.37 -26.61 36.76
C TYR A 363 5.94 -26.78 38.24
N ASN A 364 5.80 -28.02 38.65
CA ASN A 364 5.37 -28.38 40.01
C ASN A 364 4.11 -27.62 40.49
N GLY A 365 3.09 -27.56 39.64
CA GLY A 365 1.82 -26.86 39.90
C GLY A 365 1.86 -25.34 39.87
N THR A 366 3.04 -24.75 39.64
CA THR A 366 3.24 -23.31 39.53
C THR A 366 3.42 -22.90 38.07
N GLN A 367 2.72 -21.89 37.62
CA GLN A 367 2.82 -21.40 36.26
C GLN A 367 4.18 -20.70 36.04
N VAL A 368 4.93 -21.16 35.03
CA VAL A 368 6.24 -20.61 34.70
C VAL A 368 6.09 -19.29 33.95
N MET A 369 6.87 -18.29 34.36
CA MET A 369 7.00 -17.02 33.64
C MET A 369 8.38 -16.93 32.98
N TYR A 370 8.42 -16.41 31.75
CA TYR A 370 9.66 -16.18 31.02
C TYR A 370 9.71 -14.76 30.47
N PRO A 371 10.91 -14.17 30.27
CA PRO A 371 11.02 -12.85 29.66
C PRO A 371 10.51 -12.87 28.22
N GLU A 372 9.62 -11.92 27.91
CA GLU A 372 9.04 -11.76 26.57
C GLU A 372 9.97 -10.99 25.64
N ASN A 373 10.70 -10.00 26.17
CA ASN A 373 11.51 -9.08 25.41
C ASN A 373 12.78 -8.69 26.13
N LEU A 374 13.79 -8.25 25.36
CA LEU A 374 14.90 -7.49 25.88
C LEU A 374 14.47 -6.03 26.10
N LYS A 375 14.86 -5.45 27.24
CA LYS A 375 14.67 -4.01 27.47
C LYS A 375 15.60 -3.21 26.55
N LEU A 376 15.08 -2.13 25.98
CA LEU A 376 15.80 -1.28 25.02
C LEU A 376 16.14 0.05 25.69
N THR A 377 17.30 0.13 26.36
CA THR A 377 17.77 1.35 27.07
C THR A 377 18.43 2.34 26.14
N GLU A 378 19.03 1.86 25.04
CA GLU A 378 19.88 2.64 24.14
C GLU A 378 19.16 3.12 22.87
N ILE A 379 17.88 2.81 22.74
CA ILE A 379 17.09 3.24 21.58
C ILE A 379 17.04 4.76 21.48
N ARG A 380 17.32 5.30 20.31
CA ARG A 380 17.45 6.73 20.04
C ARG A 380 16.37 7.24 19.11
N TRP A 381 16.17 8.56 19.10
CA TRP A 381 15.33 9.24 18.12
C TRP A 381 15.87 9.00 16.70
N GLU A 382 15.00 8.60 15.80
CA GLU A 382 15.25 8.72 14.37
C GLU A 382 15.29 10.21 14.03
N LYS A 383 16.31 10.65 13.28
CA LYS A 383 16.52 12.06 12.97
C LYS A 383 16.55 12.28 11.47
N THR A 384 15.71 13.18 11.01
CA THR A 384 15.73 13.63 9.61
C THR A 384 16.27 15.06 9.55
N LYS A 385 17.42 15.23 8.93
CA LYS A 385 18.01 16.52 8.55
C LYS A 385 17.57 16.86 7.14
N SER A 386 16.96 18.01 6.97
CA SER A 386 16.49 18.46 5.65
C SER A 386 16.99 19.85 5.33
N TRP A 387 17.37 20.08 4.09
CA TRP A 387 17.48 21.41 3.54
C TRP A 387 16.62 21.52 2.28
N ASN A 388 16.13 22.71 2.04
CA ASN A 388 15.33 23.04 0.87
C ASN A 388 15.71 24.43 0.34
N ILE A 389 15.60 24.56 -0.98
CA ILE A 389 15.75 25.82 -1.69
C ILE A 389 14.47 26.02 -2.50
N GLY A 390 13.86 27.20 -2.33
CA GLY A 390 12.63 27.57 -2.99
C GLY A 390 12.79 28.82 -3.85
N VAL A 391 12.16 28.82 -5.01
CA VAL A 391 12.04 30.00 -5.88
C VAL A 391 10.56 30.21 -6.16
N ASN A 392 10.06 31.40 -5.81
CA ASN A 392 8.71 31.84 -6.15
C ASN A 392 8.83 32.92 -7.25
N LEU A 393 8.17 32.68 -8.37
CA LEU A 393 8.18 33.59 -9.53
C LEU A 393 6.76 33.84 -9.99
N ASN A 394 6.34 35.12 -9.96
CA ASN A 394 5.08 35.55 -10.54
C ASN A 394 5.36 36.44 -11.74
N LEU A 395 4.64 36.18 -12.83
CA LEU A 395 4.80 36.90 -14.10
C LEU A 395 3.50 37.64 -14.47
N PHE A 396 3.66 38.74 -15.19
CA PHE A 396 2.56 39.51 -15.81
C PHE A 396 1.44 39.86 -14.81
N GLU A 397 1.78 40.61 -13.77
CA GLU A 397 0.83 41.02 -12.72
C GLU A 397 0.11 39.84 -12.05
N ASP A 398 0.88 38.78 -11.71
CA ASP A 398 0.40 37.53 -11.13
C ASP A 398 -0.48 36.65 -12.05
N LEU A 399 -0.42 36.90 -13.37
CA LEU A 399 -1.11 36.06 -14.34
C LEU A 399 -0.64 34.60 -14.28
N ILE A 400 0.68 34.40 -14.14
CA ILE A 400 1.30 33.08 -14.03
C ILE A 400 2.20 33.05 -12.80
N ARG A 401 2.02 32.02 -11.97
CA ARG A 401 2.81 31.78 -10.76
C ARG A 401 3.52 30.47 -10.87
N PHE A 402 4.82 30.47 -10.55
CA PHE A 402 5.68 29.31 -10.45
C PHE A 402 6.25 29.22 -9.06
N ASP A 403 6.11 28.07 -8.41
CA ASP A 403 6.76 27.74 -7.16
C ASP A 403 7.62 26.48 -7.36
N LEU A 404 8.93 26.64 -7.30
CA LEU A 404 9.89 25.54 -7.42
C LEU A 404 10.56 25.33 -6.08
N ASN A 405 10.54 24.10 -5.59
CA ASN A 405 11.29 23.65 -4.41
C ASN A 405 12.22 22.51 -4.78
N VAL A 406 13.46 22.58 -4.34
CA VAL A 406 14.45 21.49 -4.40
C VAL A 406 14.86 21.14 -2.98
N TYR A 407 14.89 19.86 -2.65
CA TYR A 407 15.18 19.42 -1.31
C TYR A 407 16.09 18.19 -1.26
N ASN A 408 16.79 18.07 -0.12
CA ASN A 408 17.47 16.85 0.28
C ASN A 408 17.17 16.57 1.76
N LYS A 409 16.69 15.36 2.05
CA LYS A 409 16.35 14.87 3.39
C LYS A 409 17.20 13.65 3.70
N LYS A 410 18.04 13.75 4.74
CA LYS A 410 18.83 12.62 5.24
C LYS A 410 18.27 12.15 6.56
N THR A 411 17.78 10.93 6.60
CA THR A 411 17.27 10.28 7.80
C THR A 411 18.32 9.34 8.34
N SER A 412 18.70 9.54 9.58
CA SER A 412 19.66 8.71 10.32
C SER A 412 18.98 8.03 11.51
N ASP A 413 19.61 6.96 12.00
CA ASP A 413 19.07 6.15 13.10
C ASP A 413 17.65 5.63 12.80
N LEU A 414 17.36 5.18 11.56
CA LEU A 414 16.06 4.64 11.15
C LEU A 414 15.53 3.65 12.16
N LEU A 415 14.31 3.85 12.62
CA LEU A 415 13.63 2.98 13.57
C LEU A 415 12.93 1.85 12.84
N ASN A 416 13.32 0.62 13.11
CA ASN A 416 12.64 -0.58 12.62
C ASN A 416 12.16 -1.45 13.77
N SER A 417 10.96 -2.02 13.61
CA SER A 417 10.39 -2.95 14.56
C SER A 417 10.71 -4.40 14.19
N ASN A 418 10.69 -5.27 15.21
CA ASN A 418 10.75 -6.73 15.00
C ASN A 418 12.06 -7.20 14.33
N VAL A 419 13.19 -6.59 14.72
CA VAL A 419 14.52 -6.86 14.14
C VAL A 419 15.06 -8.20 14.62
N ARG A 420 15.40 -9.09 13.71
CA ARG A 420 16.03 -10.39 14.05
C ARG A 420 17.39 -10.20 14.70
N ILE A 421 17.69 -11.00 15.71
CA ILE A 421 18.97 -11.05 16.40
C ILE A 421 19.45 -12.49 16.54
N PRO A 422 20.75 -12.73 16.78
CA PRO A 422 21.27 -14.07 16.98
C PRO A 422 20.54 -14.81 18.11
N SER A 423 20.13 -16.04 17.87
CA SER A 423 19.41 -16.90 18.83
C SER A 423 20.20 -17.19 20.11
N THR A 424 21.52 -17.05 20.07
CA THR A 424 22.41 -17.14 21.24
C THR A 424 22.09 -16.14 22.35
N THR A 425 21.36 -15.06 22.04
CA THR A 425 20.86 -14.09 23.04
C THR A 425 19.70 -14.63 23.87
N GLY A 426 19.10 -15.76 23.49
CA GLY A 426 17.86 -16.30 24.07
C GLY A 426 16.59 -15.64 23.54
N PHE A 427 16.69 -14.70 22.61
CA PHE A 427 15.56 -14.03 21.97
C PHE A 427 15.67 -14.10 20.47
N ALA A 428 14.53 -14.19 19.78
CA ALA A 428 14.51 -14.23 18.33
C ALA A 428 14.61 -12.84 17.69
N ARG A 429 14.10 -11.82 18.39
CA ARG A 429 13.93 -10.48 17.83
C ARG A 429 13.99 -9.38 18.89
N LEU A 430 14.45 -8.19 18.49
CA LEU A 430 14.23 -6.96 19.23
C LEU A 430 12.91 -6.33 18.84
N ALA A 431 12.19 -5.78 19.81
CA ALA A 431 10.94 -5.07 19.53
C ALA A 431 11.16 -3.86 18.60
N TRP A 432 12.24 -3.12 18.82
CA TRP A 432 12.69 -1.98 18.00
C TRP A 432 14.21 -1.87 18.02
N ALA A 433 14.78 -1.35 16.93
CA ALA A 433 16.18 -0.98 16.86
C ALA A 433 16.38 0.22 15.91
N ASN A 434 17.47 0.97 16.11
CA ASN A 434 17.98 1.93 15.13
C ASN A 434 18.87 1.16 14.15
N VAL A 435 18.49 1.11 12.87
CA VAL A 435 19.04 0.10 11.95
C VAL A 435 19.76 0.66 10.73
N GLY A 436 19.72 1.95 10.48
CA GLY A 436 20.37 2.46 9.27
C GLY A 436 20.02 3.90 8.92
N ASP A 437 20.39 4.28 7.70
CA ASP A 437 20.23 5.62 7.18
C ASP A 437 19.67 5.59 5.76
N MET A 438 18.87 6.60 5.40
CA MET A 438 18.36 6.77 4.04
C MET A 438 18.37 8.24 3.61
N GLU A 439 18.41 8.46 2.32
CA GLU A 439 18.37 9.78 1.71
C GLU A 439 17.18 9.89 0.76
N ASN A 440 16.50 11.03 0.79
CA ASN A 440 15.44 11.41 -0.13
C ASN A 440 15.83 12.74 -0.79
N LYS A 441 16.03 12.72 -2.11
CA LYS A 441 16.31 13.88 -2.94
C LYS A 441 15.16 14.12 -3.90
N GLY A 442 14.78 15.38 -4.06
CA GLY A 442 13.69 15.67 -4.96
C GLY A 442 13.50 17.13 -5.27
N TRP A 443 12.55 17.34 -6.17
CA TRP A 443 12.08 18.67 -6.50
C TRP A 443 10.57 18.65 -6.70
N GLU A 444 9.94 19.81 -6.50
CA GLU A 444 8.51 20.03 -6.65
C GLU A 444 8.30 21.33 -7.39
N LEU A 445 7.51 21.28 -8.46
CA LEU A 445 7.10 22.45 -9.24
C LEU A 445 5.59 22.58 -9.18
N TYR A 446 5.12 23.75 -8.76
CA TYR A 446 3.73 24.15 -8.84
C TYR A 446 3.58 25.33 -9.80
N VAL A 447 2.59 25.24 -10.69
CA VAL A 447 2.23 26.30 -11.63
C VAL A 447 0.76 26.61 -11.50
N SER A 448 0.43 27.86 -11.37
CA SER A 448 -0.97 28.30 -11.40
C SER A 448 -1.13 29.59 -12.21
N THR A 449 -2.29 29.74 -12.80
CA THR A 449 -2.62 30.94 -13.57
C THR A 449 -3.85 31.63 -13.00
N ARG A 450 -3.94 32.90 -13.20
CA ARG A 450 -5.09 33.72 -12.85
C ARG A 450 -5.60 34.38 -14.13
N ASP A 451 -6.83 34.01 -14.54
CA ASP A 451 -7.48 34.55 -15.75
C ASP A 451 -6.58 34.49 -17.00
N LEU A 452 -5.93 33.30 -17.22
CA LEU A 452 -4.97 33.08 -18.32
C LEU A 452 -5.55 33.47 -19.68
N PHE A 453 -6.82 33.17 -19.88
CA PHE A 453 -7.60 33.69 -21.01
C PHE A 453 -8.88 34.33 -20.46
N LYS A 454 -9.08 35.59 -20.74
CA LYS A 454 -10.29 36.33 -20.39
C LYS A 454 -10.82 37.07 -21.61
N VAL A 455 -11.92 36.56 -22.16
CA VAL A 455 -12.60 37.19 -23.32
C VAL A 455 -14.10 37.32 -23.01
N GLY A 456 -14.55 38.55 -22.81
CA GLY A 456 -15.92 38.83 -22.43
C GLY A 456 -16.32 38.14 -21.11
N LYS A 457 -17.27 37.20 -21.17
CA LYS A 457 -17.75 36.44 -20.01
C LYS A 457 -16.96 35.13 -19.75
N PHE A 458 -16.02 34.80 -20.62
CA PHE A 458 -15.22 33.60 -20.52
C PHE A 458 -13.91 33.87 -19.78
N SER A 459 -13.56 33.03 -18.83
CA SER A 459 -12.22 32.97 -18.23
C SER A 459 -11.76 31.52 -18.01
N MET A 460 -10.45 31.30 -18.09
CA MET A 460 -9.80 30.00 -17.91
C MET A 460 -8.62 30.14 -16.96
N ASN A 461 -8.53 29.23 -15.99
CA ASN A 461 -7.41 29.09 -15.05
C ASN A 461 -6.83 27.68 -15.14
N LEU A 462 -5.52 27.59 -15.10
CA LEU A 462 -4.76 26.34 -15.05
C LEU A 462 -4.08 26.21 -13.70
N ARG A 463 -4.04 25.00 -13.16
CA ARG A 463 -3.19 24.61 -12.03
C ARG A 463 -2.50 23.31 -12.37
N ALA A 464 -1.21 23.23 -12.11
CA ALA A 464 -0.45 22.02 -12.33
C ALA A 464 0.62 21.88 -11.23
N ASN A 465 0.86 20.65 -10.81
CA ASN A 465 1.98 20.30 -9.94
C ASN A 465 2.65 19.04 -10.47
N ILE A 466 3.96 19.01 -10.36
CA ILE A 466 4.79 17.85 -10.69
C ILE A 466 5.89 17.76 -9.66
N SER A 467 6.17 16.54 -9.21
CA SER A 467 7.21 16.27 -8.24
C SER A 467 7.99 15.01 -8.54
N GLN A 468 9.25 15.00 -8.15
CA GLN A 468 10.14 13.85 -8.16
C GLN A 468 10.69 13.64 -6.77
N ASN A 469 10.71 12.39 -6.30
CA ASN A 469 11.40 11.98 -5.09
C ASN A 469 12.21 10.72 -5.36
N LEU A 470 13.52 10.78 -5.16
CA LEU A 470 14.43 9.64 -5.23
C LEU A 470 14.79 9.23 -3.81
N ASN A 471 14.40 8.03 -3.45
CA ASN A 471 14.72 7.41 -2.16
C ASN A 471 15.89 6.46 -2.33
N THR A 472 16.86 6.51 -1.44
CA THR A 472 18.04 5.63 -1.46
C THR A 472 18.42 5.23 -0.04
N ILE A 473 18.62 3.95 0.21
CA ILE A 473 19.18 3.42 1.44
C ILE A 473 20.68 3.65 1.39
N THR A 474 21.23 4.45 2.31
CA THR A 474 22.65 4.81 2.32
C THR A 474 23.47 3.96 3.28
N ASN A 475 22.82 3.44 4.34
CA ASN A 475 23.44 2.55 5.31
C ASN A 475 22.38 1.64 5.93
N MET A 476 22.75 0.40 6.30
CA MET A 476 21.85 -0.54 6.96
C MET A 476 22.64 -1.51 7.83
N ASP A 477 22.09 -1.84 9.00
CA ASP A 477 22.67 -2.80 9.93
C ASP A 477 22.76 -4.21 9.30
N ALA A 478 23.86 -4.90 9.56
CA ALA A 478 24.13 -6.22 8.99
C ALA A 478 23.05 -7.25 9.37
N SER A 479 22.47 -7.16 10.57
CA SER A 479 21.41 -8.07 11.00
C SER A 479 20.11 -7.89 10.19
N VAL A 480 19.80 -6.63 9.82
CA VAL A 480 18.67 -6.32 8.95
C VAL A 480 18.92 -6.80 7.54
N LEU A 481 20.10 -6.52 6.98
CA LEU A 481 20.49 -7.02 5.66
C LEU A 481 20.40 -8.55 5.60
N ALA A 482 20.94 -9.24 6.61
CA ALA A 482 20.85 -10.69 6.71
C ALA A 482 19.38 -11.17 6.82
N SER A 483 18.55 -10.50 7.62
CA SER A 483 17.15 -10.86 7.82
C SER A 483 16.31 -10.77 6.56
N TYR A 484 16.52 -9.72 5.73
CA TYR A 484 15.74 -9.51 4.51
C TYR A 484 16.34 -10.16 3.27
N ASN A 485 17.63 -10.47 3.26
CA ASN A 485 18.31 -10.96 2.07
C ASN A 485 18.56 -12.49 2.07
N THR A 486 18.20 -13.21 3.16
CA THR A 486 18.35 -14.65 3.27
C THR A 486 17.13 -15.43 2.85
N ASP A 487 15.93 -14.83 2.90
CA ASP A 487 14.71 -15.53 2.51
C ASP A 487 14.59 -15.54 0.99
N ILE A 488 14.49 -16.71 0.43
CA ILE A 488 14.47 -16.93 -1.00
C ILE A 488 13.14 -17.48 -1.45
N GLN A 489 12.79 -17.05 -2.65
CA GLN A 489 11.61 -17.51 -3.35
C GLN A 489 11.86 -18.84 -4.01
N TYR A 490 11.38 -19.88 -3.43
CA TYR A 490 11.30 -21.20 -4.05
C TYR A 490 9.87 -21.74 -4.16
N HIS A 491 8.89 -20.86 -3.95
CA HIS A 491 7.47 -21.16 -4.12
C HIS A 491 6.80 -20.17 -5.06
N ASN A 492 5.72 -20.61 -5.70
CA ASN A 492 4.93 -19.74 -6.54
C ASN A 492 4.38 -18.54 -5.77
N GLY A 493 4.58 -17.36 -6.34
CA GLY A 493 3.98 -16.13 -5.85
C GLY A 493 4.59 -15.54 -4.59
N GLU A 494 5.67 -16.11 -4.06
CA GLU A 494 6.40 -15.50 -2.96
C GLU A 494 7.05 -14.19 -3.41
N VAL A 495 6.85 -13.14 -2.63
CA VAL A 495 7.41 -11.80 -2.89
C VAL A 495 8.53 -11.53 -1.91
N LEU A 496 9.71 -11.27 -2.45
CA LEU A 496 10.88 -10.91 -1.65
C LEU A 496 10.80 -9.47 -1.18
N SER A 497 10.97 -9.27 0.12
CA SER A 497 11.28 -7.97 0.70
C SER A 497 12.79 -7.89 0.90
N ARG A 498 13.52 -7.48 -0.12
CA ARG A 498 14.98 -7.31 -0.05
C ARG A 498 15.37 -5.88 0.26
N VAL A 499 16.46 -5.73 0.99
CA VAL A 499 17.04 -4.44 1.35
C VAL A 499 18.48 -4.40 0.84
N GLN A 500 18.79 -3.49 -0.08
CA GLN A 500 20.15 -3.30 -0.60
C GLN A 500 20.56 -1.84 -0.46
N ILE A 501 21.78 -1.62 0.01
CA ILE A 501 22.39 -0.28 0.05
C ILE A 501 22.56 0.23 -1.38
N GLY A 502 22.21 1.48 -1.63
CA GLY A 502 22.21 2.10 -2.96
C GLY A 502 20.88 2.01 -3.70
N ASN A 503 19.95 1.16 -3.27
CA ASN A 503 18.62 1.03 -3.84
C ASN A 503 17.52 1.71 -3.00
N ALA A 504 16.34 1.84 -3.59
CA ALA A 504 15.19 2.41 -2.92
C ALA A 504 14.57 1.43 -1.92
N LEU A 505 14.00 1.96 -0.84
CA LEU A 505 13.13 1.21 0.05
C LEU A 505 11.88 0.73 -0.71
N GLY A 506 11.47 -0.54 -0.52
CA GLY A 506 10.40 -1.14 -1.31
C GLY A 506 10.79 -1.45 -2.74
N GLY A 507 12.08 -1.73 -2.98
CA GLY A 507 12.61 -2.24 -4.25
C GLY A 507 12.01 -3.60 -4.58
N ILE A 508 11.84 -3.87 -5.87
CA ILE A 508 11.32 -5.13 -6.40
C ILE A 508 12.50 -5.96 -6.86
N TYR A 509 12.57 -7.19 -6.37
CA TYR A 509 13.60 -8.16 -6.70
C TYR A 509 12.96 -9.46 -7.17
N GLY A 510 13.58 -10.12 -8.11
CA GLY A 510 13.09 -11.37 -8.68
C GLY A 510 13.95 -11.82 -9.85
N PHE A 511 13.48 -12.84 -10.54
CA PHE A 511 14.17 -13.44 -11.68
C PHE A 511 13.83 -12.70 -12.97
N LYS A 512 14.68 -12.82 -13.98
CA LYS A 512 14.37 -12.38 -15.34
C LYS A 512 13.79 -13.54 -16.15
N PHE A 513 12.57 -13.37 -16.61
CA PHE A 513 11.89 -14.36 -17.44
C PHE A 513 12.26 -14.21 -18.91
N LYS A 514 12.65 -15.30 -19.57
CA LYS A 514 13.07 -15.34 -20.97
C LYS A 514 12.11 -16.06 -21.90
N GLY A 515 11.12 -16.76 -21.37
CA GLY A 515 10.17 -17.55 -22.15
C GLY A 515 9.89 -18.91 -21.51
N VAL A 516 9.57 -19.87 -22.35
CA VAL A 516 9.26 -21.24 -21.94
C VAL A 516 10.12 -22.18 -22.77
N TYR A 517 10.67 -23.20 -22.14
CA TYR A 517 11.41 -24.25 -22.85
C TYR A 517 10.46 -24.98 -23.80
N ALA A 518 10.78 -24.93 -25.10
CA ALA A 518 9.96 -25.55 -26.13
C ALA A 518 10.15 -27.07 -26.22
N TYR A 519 11.26 -27.58 -25.69
CA TYR A 519 11.67 -29.00 -25.78
C TYR A 519 12.05 -29.56 -24.44
N ASP A 520 11.72 -30.84 -24.21
CA ASP A 520 12.17 -31.62 -23.06
C ASP A 520 13.68 -31.83 -23.09
N TYR A 521 14.28 -31.99 -21.91
CA TYR A 521 15.70 -32.33 -21.78
C TYR A 521 16.03 -33.70 -22.40
N ASP A 522 15.16 -34.70 -22.24
CA ASP A 522 15.35 -36.06 -22.73
C ASP A 522 15.42 -36.18 -24.25
N HIS A 523 15.16 -35.10 -24.97
CA HIS A 523 15.38 -35.00 -26.43
C HIS A 523 16.84 -34.76 -26.79
N ASN A 524 17.75 -35.31 -26.03
CA ASN A 524 19.22 -35.22 -26.21
C ASN A 524 19.66 -35.59 -27.62
N GLY A 525 18.95 -36.47 -28.30
CA GLY A 525 19.23 -36.85 -29.67
C GLY A 525 19.23 -35.69 -30.68
N TYR A 526 18.59 -34.56 -30.34
CA TYR A 526 18.57 -33.35 -31.16
C TYR A 526 19.92 -32.62 -31.20
N PHE A 527 20.74 -32.83 -30.16
CA PHE A 527 22.03 -32.17 -30.01
C PHE A 527 23.21 -33.12 -30.23
N GLN A 528 22.96 -34.40 -30.42
CA GLN A 528 24.03 -35.36 -30.68
C GLN A 528 24.38 -35.44 -32.17
N PRO A 529 25.62 -35.48 -32.52
CA PRO A 529 26.06 -35.75 -33.91
C PRO A 529 25.59 -37.17 -34.27
N ILE A 530 24.79 -37.27 -35.32
CA ILE A 530 24.44 -38.60 -35.87
C ILE A 530 25.61 -39.01 -36.73
N ASN A 531 26.40 -39.95 -36.23
CA ASN A 531 27.60 -40.48 -36.91
C ASN A 531 27.26 -40.91 -38.36
N GLY A 532 27.49 -40.01 -39.32
CA GLY A 532 27.44 -40.29 -40.76
C GLY A 532 26.08 -40.68 -41.37
N GLN A 533 25.00 -40.50 -40.62
CA GLN A 533 23.66 -40.74 -41.15
C GLN A 533 23.02 -39.40 -41.54
N GLU A 534 22.62 -39.30 -42.80
CA GLU A 534 21.77 -38.19 -43.22
C GLU A 534 20.42 -38.28 -42.50
N ASN A 535 19.99 -37.13 -41.95
CA ASN A 535 18.70 -37.02 -41.29
C ASN A 535 17.58 -37.34 -42.27
N PRO A 536 16.71 -38.31 -42.00
CA PRO A 536 15.61 -38.64 -42.90
C PRO A 536 14.64 -37.47 -43.00
N LYS A 537 14.50 -36.95 -44.23
CA LYS A 537 13.73 -35.74 -44.54
C LYS A 537 12.20 -35.86 -44.37
N ASN A 538 11.65 -37.00 -43.99
CA ASN A 538 10.25 -37.26 -44.03
C ASN A 538 9.77 -37.96 -42.76
N ASN A 539 9.55 -37.35 -41.68
CA ASN A 539 8.83 -37.80 -40.46
C ASN A 539 9.34 -37.11 -39.20
N TRP A 540 9.58 -35.82 -39.26
CA TRP A 540 10.07 -35.08 -38.13
C TRP A 540 9.01 -34.77 -37.08
N THR A 541 7.75 -34.84 -37.53
CA THR A 541 6.60 -34.65 -36.67
C THR A 541 5.61 -35.78 -36.85
N ASP A 542 4.93 -36.16 -35.77
CA ASP A 542 3.77 -37.04 -35.85
C ASP A 542 2.57 -36.30 -36.49
N GLU A 543 1.44 -36.99 -36.64
CA GLU A 543 0.19 -36.44 -37.20
C GLU A 543 -0.34 -35.23 -36.42
N TYR A 544 0.08 -35.02 -35.19
CA TYR A 544 -0.28 -33.91 -34.30
C TYR A 544 0.75 -32.76 -34.32
N GLY A 545 1.80 -32.87 -35.14
CA GLY A 545 2.88 -31.89 -35.23
C GLY A 545 3.92 -31.96 -34.11
N ASN A 546 3.93 -33.04 -33.31
CA ASN A 546 4.99 -33.28 -32.32
C ASN A 546 6.26 -33.76 -33.00
N PRO A 547 7.45 -33.43 -32.50
CA PRO A 547 8.69 -34.04 -32.95
C PRO A 547 8.62 -35.56 -32.85
N ASN A 548 8.91 -36.24 -33.95
CA ASN A 548 8.95 -37.71 -33.95
C ASN A 548 10.30 -38.15 -33.38
N THR A 549 10.31 -38.63 -32.12
CA THR A 549 11.48 -39.04 -31.38
C THR A 549 11.94 -40.48 -31.64
N ALA A 550 11.26 -41.19 -32.57
CA ALA A 550 11.76 -42.52 -32.95
C ALA A 550 13.16 -42.41 -33.53
N ALA A 551 13.98 -43.40 -33.21
CA ALA A 551 15.41 -43.45 -33.64
C ALA A 551 15.55 -43.15 -35.14
N GLY A 552 16.25 -42.10 -35.48
CA GLY A 552 16.49 -41.65 -36.84
C GLY A 552 15.56 -40.49 -37.33
N ASN A 553 14.53 -40.11 -36.56
CA ASN A 553 13.58 -39.07 -36.95
C ASN A 553 13.82 -37.78 -36.14
N ILE A 554 14.86 -37.07 -36.48
CA ILE A 554 15.24 -35.82 -35.80
C ILE A 554 14.95 -34.64 -36.70
N ARG A 555 14.35 -33.58 -36.18
CA ARG A 555 14.12 -32.32 -36.92
C ARG A 555 15.45 -31.71 -37.36
N PRO A 556 15.67 -31.36 -38.64
CA PRO A 556 16.94 -30.84 -39.12
C PRO A 556 17.28 -29.48 -38.53
N ASP A 557 16.26 -28.70 -38.17
CA ASP A 557 16.44 -27.42 -37.52
C ASP A 557 16.96 -27.51 -36.07
N LEU A 558 16.85 -28.69 -35.45
CA LEU A 558 17.41 -29.00 -34.12
C LEU A 558 18.66 -29.86 -34.20
N TRP A 559 18.95 -30.43 -35.37
CA TRP A 559 20.07 -31.32 -35.51
C TRP A 559 21.40 -30.55 -35.62
N VAL A 560 22.39 -31.00 -34.88
CA VAL A 560 23.73 -30.43 -34.82
C VAL A 560 24.69 -31.50 -35.26
N SER A 561 25.39 -31.28 -36.36
CA SER A 561 26.36 -32.22 -36.92
C SER A 561 27.65 -32.35 -36.07
N ASP A 562 27.98 -31.31 -35.35
CA ASP A 562 29.05 -31.24 -34.36
C ASP A 562 28.72 -30.15 -33.31
N LYS A 563 29.53 -30.11 -32.25
CA LYS A 563 29.36 -29.14 -31.16
C LYS A 563 29.55 -27.68 -31.59
N SER A 564 30.30 -27.45 -32.68
CA SER A 564 30.56 -26.10 -33.20
C SER A 564 29.44 -25.57 -34.10
N SER A 565 28.58 -26.44 -34.61
CA SER A 565 27.43 -26.08 -35.44
C SER A 565 26.08 -26.02 -34.71
N ALA A 566 26.11 -26.07 -33.38
CA ALA A 566 24.91 -25.85 -32.56
C ALA A 566 24.23 -24.53 -32.90
N ARG A 567 22.93 -24.55 -33.20
CA ARG A 567 22.14 -23.33 -33.38
C ARG A 567 21.79 -22.77 -31.98
N PRO A 568 22.43 -21.70 -31.52
CA PRO A 568 22.30 -21.21 -30.15
C PRO A 568 20.85 -20.85 -29.79
N GLU A 569 20.08 -20.40 -30.80
CA GLU A 569 18.67 -19.98 -30.57
C GLU A 569 17.73 -21.14 -30.31
N LEU A 570 17.96 -22.28 -31.00
CA LEU A 570 17.17 -23.51 -30.76
C LEU A 570 17.60 -24.22 -29.48
N ALA A 571 18.90 -24.24 -29.23
CA ALA A 571 19.46 -24.77 -28.00
C ALA A 571 18.92 -24.04 -26.77
N LYS A 572 18.74 -22.74 -26.80
CA LYS A 572 18.13 -21.93 -25.73
C LYS A 572 16.66 -22.28 -25.42
N SER A 573 16.02 -23.06 -26.29
CA SER A 573 14.66 -23.56 -26.10
C SER A 573 14.60 -24.93 -25.42
N THR A 574 15.74 -25.45 -24.98
CA THR A 574 15.88 -26.72 -24.23
C THR A 574 16.55 -26.40 -22.87
N PRO A 575 16.19 -27.07 -21.76
CA PRO A 575 16.73 -26.76 -20.44
C PRO A 575 18.15 -27.27 -20.23
N ILE A 576 19.10 -26.67 -20.93
CA ILE A 576 20.54 -26.98 -20.86
C ILE A 576 21.36 -25.74 -20.51
N VAL A 577 22.54 -25.95 -19.98
CA VAL A 577 23.47 -24.91 -19.51
C VAL A 577 24.23 -24.27 -20.65
N PHE A 578 24.36 -22.94 -20.61
CA PHE A 578 25.21 -22.16 -21.52
C PHE A 578 26.29 -21.44 -20.73
N ASP A 579 27.51 -21.39 -21.32
CA ASP A 579 28.59 -20.56 -20.79
C ASP A 579 28.33 -19.06 -21.06
N ALA A 580 29.21 -18.19 -20.53
CA ALA A 580 29.11 -16.74 -20.71
C ALA A 580 29.23 -16.29 -22.21
N ASN A 581 29.75 -17.14 -23.07
CA ASN A 581 29.89 -16.90 -24.51
C ASN A 581 28.67 -17.41 -25.30
N GLY A 582 27.70 -18.05 -24.63
CA GLY A 582 26.51 -18.63 -25.23
C GLY A 582 26.74 -20.01 -25.87
N ASN A 583 27.81 -20.71 -25.53
CA ASN A 583 28.05 -22.08 -25.97
C ASN A 583 27.45 -23.08 -25.00
N VAL A 584 26.96 -24.20 -25.52
CA VAL A 584 26.46 -25.33 -24.73
C VAL A 584 27.57 -25.94 -23.90
N VAL A 585 27.31 -26.14 -22.62
CA VAL A 585 28.22 -26.82 -21.69
C VAL A 585 27.88 -28.32 -21.69
N TYR A 586 28.93 -29.17 -21.76
CA TYR A 586 28.80 -30.62 -21.86
C TYR A 586 29.45 -31.35 -20.66
N ASP A 587 28.88 -32.46 -20.25
CA ASP A 587 29.44 -33.35 -19.26
C ASP A 587 30.64 -34.14 -19.84
N LYS A 588 31.28 -35.01 -18.99
CA LYS A 588 32.40 -35.88 -19.38
C LYS A 588 32.04 -36.87 -20.47
N ASN A 589 30.78 -37.19 -20.63
CA ASN A 589 30.24 -38.16 -21.58
C ASN A 589 29.83 -37.49 -22.90
N GLY A 590 29.92 -36.16 -22.95
CA GLY A 590 29.52 -35.36 -24.14
C GLY A 590 28.04 -35.04 -24.21
N ASN A 591 27.28 -35.24 -23.11
CA ASN A 591 25.88 -34.82 -23.03
C ASN A 591 25.78 -33.34 -22.57
N PRO A 592 24.82 -32.56 -23.07
CA PRO A 592 24.55 -31.24 -22.54
C PRO A 592 24.22 -31.31 -21.03
N LEU A 593 24.77 -30.39 -20.25
CA LEU A 593 24.38 -30.32 -18.83
C LEU A 593 22.95 -29.78 -18.70
N PRO A 594 22.10 -30.40 -17.84
CA PRO A 594 20.74 -29.91 -17.59
C PRO A 594 20.75 -28.67 -16.68
N MET A 595 19.74 -27.81 -16.87
CA MET A 595 19.46 -26.69 -15.99
C MET A 595 18.69 -27.14 -14.76
N TYR A 596 19.05 -26.61 -13.59
CA TYR A 596 18.40 -26.91 -12.33
C TYR A 596 17.92 -25.65 -11.62
N PHE A 597 16.84 -25.79 -10.87
CA PHE A 597 16.55 -24.92 -9.74
C PHE A 597 17.16 -25.56 -8.49
N ASN A 598 18.20 -24.96 -7.94
CA ASN A 598 18.98 -25.56 -6.87
C ASN A 598 19.18 -24.60 -5.70
N TYR A 599 18.14 -24.42 -4.90
CA TYR A 599 18.18 -23.52 -3.79
C TYR A 599 17.42 -24.04 -2.55
N GLY A 600 17.92 -23.69 -1.36
CA GLY A 600 17.27 -24.01 -0.09
C GLY A 600 17.09 -25.53 0.15
N GLY A 601 18.01 -26.37 -0.38
CA GLY A 601 17.92 -27.83 -0.30
C GLY A 601 16.90 -28.43 -1.27
N LYS A 602 16.41 -27.64 -2.24
CA LYS A 602 15.59 -28.10 -3.36
C LYS A 602 16.47 -28.31 -4.57
N ASN A 603 16.21 -29.38 -5.29
CA ASN A 603 16.87 -29.69 -6.55
C ASN A 603 15.79 -30.12 -7.55
N TYR A 604 15.47 -29.24 -8.48
CA TYR A 604 14.48 -29.48 -9.53
C TYR A 604 15.14 -29.30 -10.88
N GLN A 605 15.17 -30.36 -11.68
CA GLN A 605 15.62 -30.29 -13.06
C GLN A 605 14.52 -29.71 -13.93
N PHE A 606 14.81 -28.62 -14.64
CA PHE A 606 13.88 -28.06 -15.61
C PHE A 606 13.64 -29.01 -16.77
N ASP A 607 12.42 -28.95 -17.35
CA ASP A 607 12.04 -29.73 -18.50
C ASP A 607 11.23 -28.89 -19.50
N GLY A 608 10.82 -29.49 -20.62
CA GLY A 608 9.99 -28.83 -21.63
C GLY A 608 8.70 -28.30 -21.04
N GLY A 609 8.34 -27.09 -21.44
CA GLY A 609 7.18 -26.41 -20.89
C GLY A 609 7.44 -25.61 -19.62
N ASP A 610 8.60 -25.73 -18.98
CA ASP A 610 8.97 -24.92 -17.82
C ASP A 610 9.40 -23.50 -18.22
N ALA A 611 9.26 -22.57 -17.28
CA ALA A 611 9.69 -21.20 -17.43
C ALA A 611 11.22 -21.11 -17.55
N ILE A 612 11.70 -20.34 -18.50
CA ILE A 612 13.12 -20.01 -18.63
C ILE A 612 13.42 -18.77 -17.80
N TYR A 613 14.30 -18.91 -16.83
CA TYR A 613 14.90 -17.81 -16.11
C TYR A 613 16.34 -17.57 -16.55
N GLU A 614 16.81 -16.32 -16.50
CA GLU A 614 18.17 -15.95 -16.85
C GLU A 614 19.14 -16.47 -15.78
N ASP A 615 20.04 -17.35 -16.15
CA ASP A 615 21.19 -17.79 -15.37
C ASP A 615 22.28 -16.70 -15.50
N ILE A 616 22.38 -15.85 -14.48
CA ILE A 616 23.23 -14.64 -14.52
C ILE A 616 24.70 -14.98 -14.37
N ASN A 617 25.01 -15.97 -13.54
CA ASN A 617 26.37 -16.39 -13.26
C ASN A 617 26.86 -17.55 -14.15
N HIS A 618 25.97 -18.12 -14.97
CA HIS A 618 26.25 -19.23 -15.91
C HIS A 618 26.74 -20.50 -15.23
N ASP A 619 26.23 -20.82 -14.04
CA ASP A 619 26.60 -22.03 -13.31
C ASP A 619 25.64 -23.22 -13.53
N GLY A 620 24.56 -23.00 -14.27
CA GLY A 620 23.57 -24.00 -14.61
C GLY A 620 22.50 -24.19 -13.55
N ASN A 621 22.48 -23.36 -12.52
CA ASN A 621 21.47 -23.37 -11.50
C ASN A 621 20.73 -22.04 -11.51
N ILE A 622 19.44 -22.07 -11.28
CA ILE A 622 18.65 -20.89 -10.97
C ILE A 622 18.52 -20.84 -9.45
N ASP A 623 19.15 -19.85 -8.84
CA ASP A 623 19.20 -19.70 -7.37
C ASP A 623 19.22 -18.23 -6.92
N GLU A 624 19.69 -17.94 -5.70
CA GLU A 624 19.74 -16.60 -5.14
C GLU A 624 20.67 -15.64 -5.90
N LEU A 625 21.65 -16.15 -6.64
CA LEU A 625 22.62 -15.36 -7.38
C LEU A 625 22.00 -14.79 -8.67
N ASP A 626 20.88 -15.36 -9.13
CA ASP A 626 20.14 -14.93 -10.31
C ASP A 626 19.04 -13.90 -9.99
N ILE A 627 18.84 -13.58 -8.71
CA ILE A 627 17.85 -12.59 -8.30
C ILE A 627 18.42 -11.19 -8.49
N VAL A 628 17.74 -10.40 -9.34
CA VAL A 628 18.15 -9.05 -9.71
C VAL A 628 17.11 -8.00 -9.29
N TYR A 629 17.56 -6.75 -9.26
CA TYR A 629 16.68 -5.61 -9.06
C TYR A 629 15.84 -5.34 -10.31
N LEU A 630 14.51 -5.45 -10.19
CA LEU A 630 13.57 -5.30 -11.29
C LEU A 630 12.95 -3.89 -11.35
N GLY A 631 13.18 -3.07 -10.34
CA GLY A 631 12.66 -1.72 -10.27
C GLY A 631 12.17 -1.34 -8.88
N THR A 632 11.46 -0.23 -8.78
CA THR A 632 10.93 0.27 -7.52
C THR A 632 9.43 0.50 -7.59
N SER A 633 8.76 0.31 -6.47
CA SER A 633 7.35 0.69 -6.29
C SER A 633 7.14 2.19 -6.14
N ASN A 634 8.22 2.94 -5.89
CA ASN A 634 8.17 4.39 -5.76
C ASN A 634 8.12 5.05 -7.14
N PRO A 635 7.21 5.99 -7.39
CA PRO A 635 7.15 6.69 -8.66
C PRO A 635 8.36 7.61 -8.84
N LYS A 636 8.85 7.68 -10.07
CA LYS A 636 9.88 8.66 -10.46
C LYS A 636 9.28 10.06 -10.56
N LEU A 637 8.05 10.16 -11.11
CA LEU A 637 7.31 11.41 -11.23
C LEU A 637 5.87 11.17 -10.76
N ASN A 638 5.33 12.11 -10.02
CA ASN A 638 3.92 12.19 -9.69
C ASN A 638 3.43 13.63 -9.72
N GLY A 639 2.14 13.81 -9.94
CA GLY A 639 1.60 15.14 -10.00
C GLY A 639 0.14 15.16 -10.42
N GLY A 640 -0.32 16.35 -10.73
CA GLY A 640 -1.66 16.57 -11.22
C GLY A 640 -1.80 17.91 -11.92
N PHE A 641 -2.86 18.04 -12.68
CA PHE A 641 -3.25 19.30 -13.29
C PHE A 641 -4.77 19.43 -13.32
N GLY A 642 -5.23 20.65 -13.39
CA GLY A 642 -6.64 20.94 -13.47
C GLY A 642 -6.91 22.25 -14.18
N VAL A 643 -8.03 22.29 -14.89
CA VAL A 643 -8.48 23.49 -15.58
C VAL A 643 -9.83 23.91 -15.00
N ASN A 644 -9.95 25.20 -14.74
CA ASN A 644 -11.19 25.82 -14.32
C ASN A 644 -11.65 26.77 -15.43
N PHE A 645 -12.80 26.45 -16.03
CA PHE A 645 -13.48 27.28 -17.03
C PHE A 645 -14.65 27.98 -16.37
N LYS A 646 -14.75 29.28 -16.59
CA LYS A 646 -15.89 30.09 -16.16
C LYS A 646 -16.48 30.82 -17.35
N TYR A 647 -17.78 30.69 -17.53
CA TYR A 647 -18.54 31.42 -18.55
C TYR A 647 -19.81 32.01 -17.93
N GLY A 648 -19.75 33.28 -17.66
CA GLY A 648 -20.84 33.99 -16.99
C GLY A 648 -21.17 33.40 -15.62
N ARG A 649 -22.27 32.68 -15.51
CA ARG A 649 -22.76 32.04 -14.28
C ARG A 649 -22.40 30.53 -14.18
N TRP A 650 -21.82 29.98 -15.24
CA TRP A 650 -21.36 28.62 -15.30
C TRP A 650 -19.88 28.53 -14.87
N GLU A 651 -19.55 27.50 -14.13
CA GLU A 651 -18.17 27.15 -13.75
C GLU A 651 -17.96 25.64 -13.91
N LEU A 652 -16.96 25.26 -14.70
CA LEU A 652 -16.50 23.89 -14.85
C LEU A 652 -15.10 23.77 -14.27
N LYS A 653 -14.94 22.91 -13.24
CA LYS A 653 -13.66 22.55 -12.65
C LYS A 653 -13.31 21.14 -13.04
N THR A 654 -12.06 20.91 -13.43
CA THR A 654 -11.52 19.58 -13.72
C THR A 654 -10.23 19.36 -12.96
N SER A 655 -9.94 18.11 -12.64
CA SER A 655 -8.67 17.72 -12.03
C SER A 655 -8.24 16.35 -12.54
N PHE A 656 -6.97 16.27 -12.89
CA PHE A 656 -6.28 15.05 -13.31
C PHE A 656 -5.11 14.78 -12.37
N ASN A 657 -4.83 13.52 -12.08
CA ASN A 657 -3.61 13.11 -11.41
C ASN A 657 -2.89 12.04 -12.22
N PHE A 658 -1.58 12.01 -12.10
CA PHE A 658 -0.73 11.04 -12.78
C PHE A 658 0.38 10.52 -11.87
N ARG A 659 0.84 9.33 -12.18
CA ARG A 659 2.01 8.69 -11.58
C ARG A 659 2.80 8.00 -12.69
N MET A 660 4.12 8.11 -12.66
CA MET A 660 5.00 7.56 -13.70
C MET A 660 6.27 6.95 -13.11
N GLY A 661 6.73 5.86 -13.70
CA GLY A 661 8.01 5.23 -13.43
C GLY A 661 8.03 4.32 -12.20
N ASN A 662 6.87 3.99 -11.62
CA ASN A 662 6.76 2.95 -10.59
C ASN A 662 6.41 1.59 -11.20
N LYS A 663 6.73 0.53 -10.45
CA LYS A 663 6.41 -0.85 -10.80
C LYS A 663 5.48 -1.47 -9.77
N ILE A 664 4.67 -2.43 -10.21
CA ILE A 664 3.73 -3.18 -9.40
C ILE A 664 3.93 -4.66 -9.68
N ILE A 665 3.95 -5.48 -8.65
CA ILE A 665 3.92 -6.94 -8.79
C ILE A 665 2.45 -7.35 -8.92
N ASN A 666 2.05 -7.84 -10.07
CA ASN A 666 0.69 -8.28 -10.35
C ASN A 666 0.51 -9.73 -9.89
N LEU A 667 0.25 -9.93 -8.59
CA LEU A 667 -0.01 -11.26 -8.02
C LEU A 667 -1.38 -11.80 -8.44
N ALA A 668 -2.33 -10.95 -8.77
CA ALA A 668 -3.62 -11.36 -9.30
C ALA A 668 -3.44 -12.11 -10.64
N ARG A 669 -2.63 -11.56 -11.54
CA ARG A 669 -2.27 -12.19 -12.81
C ARG A 669 -1.43 -13.45 -12.59
N LEU A 670 -0.43 -13.40 -11.71
CA LEU A 670 0.38 -14.57 -11.37
C LEU A 670 -0.51 -15.73 -10.91
N ASN A 671 -1.43 -15.48 -9.98
CA ASN A 671 -2.36 -16.51 -9.49
C ASN A 671 -3.30 -17.03 -10.59
N ALA A 672 -3.75 -16.16 -11.49
CA ALA A 672 -4.64 -16.54 -12.59
C ALA A 672 -3.93 -17.32 -13.72
N GLU A 673 -2.60 -17.20 -13.83
CA GLU A 673 -1.77 -17.90 -14.82
C GLU A 673 -1.02 -19.11 -14.24
N SER A 674 -1.02 -19.33 -12.91
CA SER A 674 -0.16 -20.31 -12.24
C SER A 674 -0.50 -21.77 -12.58
N MET A 675 -1.76 -22.08 -12.85
CA MET A 675 -2.23 -23.44 -13.20
C MET A 675 -1.80 -24.55 -12.21
N THR A 676 -1.63 -24.19 -10.94
CA THR A 676 -1.14 -25.11 -9.89
C THR A 676 -2.25 -25.73 -9.06
N SER A 677 -3.47 -25.25 -9.21
CA SER A 677 -4.64 -25.63 -8.43
C SER A 677 -5.90 -25.74 -9.30
N ASN A 678 -6.96 -26.33 -8.75
CA ASN A 678 -8.26 -26.44 -9.42
C ASN A 678 -9.12 -25.19 -9.21
N MET A 679 -8.55 -24.03 -9.52
CA MET A 679 -9.23 -22.74 -9.44
C MET A 679 -9.39 -22.15 -10.84
N ASN A 680 -10.29 -21.18 -10.97
CA ASN A 680 -10.47 -20.45 -12.21
C ASN A 680 -9.17 -19.77 -12.65
N GLN A 681 -8.99 -19.66 -13.95
CA GLN A 681 -7.79 -19.16 -14.61
C GLN A 681 -8.16 -18.09 -15.64
N CYS A 682 -7.18 -17.29 -16.06
CA CYS A 682 -7.40 -16.36 -17.16
C CYS A 682 -7.31 -17.05 -18.52
N ALA A 683 -7.86 -16.42 -19.54
CA ALA A 683 -7.91 -16.98 -20.91
C ALA A 683 -6.52 -17.18 -21.53
N SER A 684 -5.48 -16.46 -21.04
CA SER A 684 -4.11 -16.61 -21.54
C SER A 684 -3.56 -18.03 -21.39
N VAL A 685 -4.04 -18.80 -20.40
CA VAL A 685 -3.58 -20.19 -20.16
C VAL A 685 -4.00 -21.16 -21.25
N ASN A 686 -4.92 -20.77 -22.13
CA ASN A 686 -5.24 -21.56 -23.32
C ASN A 686 -4.06 -21.69 -24.28
N HIS A 687 -3.10 -20.74 -24.22
CA HIS A 687 -1.88 -20.73 -25.00
C HIS A 687 -0.69 -21.36 -24.27
N ARG A 688 -0.94 -22.11 -23.17
CA ARG A 688 0.14 -22.77 -22.43
C ARG A 688 0.84 -23.81 -23.29
N TRP A 689 2.09 -24.10 -22.97
CA TRP A 689 2.83 -25.17 -23.59
C TRP A 689 2.16 -26.54 -23.33
N ARG A 690 2.06 -27.37 -24.37
CA ARG A 690 1.40 -28.69 -24.30
C ARG A 690 2.23 -29.81 -24.95
N LYS A 691 3.19 -29.48 -25.81
CA LYS A 691 3.97 -30.43 -26.56
C LYS A 691 5.31 -29.84 -27.02
N ASN A 692 6.28 -30.72 -27.25
CA ASN A 692 7.56 -30.37 -27.80
C ASN A 692 7.45 -29.57 -29.11
N GLY A 693 8.30 -28.58 -29.26
CA GLY A 693 8.32 -27.69 -30.43
C GLY A 693 7.28 -26.58 -30.39
N GLN A 694 6.48 -26.47 -29.34
CA GLN A 694 5.55 -25.35 -29.17
C GLN A 694 6.25 -24.17 -28.52
N TYR A 695 6.31 -23.06 -29.21
CA TYR A 695 6.81 -21.78 -28.70
C TYR A 695 5.68 -20.98 -28.08
N THR A 696 5.83 -20.64 -26.81
CA THR A 696 4.83 -19.89 -26.04
C THR A 696 5.51 -19.14 -24.89
N THR A 697 4.82 -18.16 -24.31
CA THR A 697 5.24 -17.45 -23.10
C THR A 697 4.50 -17.93 -21.84
N ILE A 698 3.60 -18.92 -21.98
CA ILE A 698 2.81 -19.49 -20.87
C ILE A 698 3.34 -20.89 -20.60
N PRO A 699 3.90 -21.18 -19.41
CA PRO A 699 4.37 -22.49 -19.03
C PRO A 699 3.28 -23.56 -19.07
N HIS A 700 3.67 -24.82 -18.97
CA HIS A 700 2.73 -25.92 -18.86
C HIS A 700 2.04 -25.94 -17.49
N ALA A 701 0.90 -26.64 -17.39
CA ALA A 701 0.19 -26.83 -16.15
C ALA A 701 0.93 -27.85 -15.27
N MET A 702 1.12 -27.55 -13.98
CA MET A 702 1.72 -28.45 -13.01
C MET A 702 0.76 -28.75 -11.87
N SER A 703 0.77 -29.99 -11.38
CA SER A 703 -0.07 -30.40 -10.26
C SER A 703 0.39 -29.78 -8.95
N ALA A 704 -0.56 -29.37 -8.11
CA ALA A 704 -0.30 -28.87 -6.76
C ALA A 704 0.42 -29.87 -5.84
N ASN A 705 0.46 -31.14 -6.20
CA ASN A 705 1.23 -32.18 -5.47
C ASN A 705 2.74 -32.02 -5.61
N VAL A 706 3.19 -31.40 -6.66
CA VAL A 706 4.57 -30.95 -6.77
C VAL A 706 4.64 -29.65 -5.96
N LYS A 707 5.00 -29.74 -4.69
CA LYS A 707 5.05 -28.59 -3.74
C LYS A 707 5.94 -27.44 -4.18
N THR A 708 6.50 -27.52 -5.36
CA THR A 708 7.46 -26.58 -5.88
C THR A 708 7.26 -26.49 -7.38
N THR A 709 6.42 -25.55 -7.79
CA THR A 709 6.35 -25.18 -9.20
C THR A 709 7.20 -23.94 -9.37
N TYR A 710 8.27 -24.06 -10.12
CA TYR A 710 9.16 -22.92 -10.40
C TYR A 710 8.71 -22.11 -11.61
N ASN A 711 7.53 -22.44 -12.16
CA ASN A 711 6.98 -21.75 -13.35
C ASN A 711 6.37 -20.39 -13.07
N SER A 712 6.10 -20.08 -11.79
CA SER A 712 5.46 -18.82 -11.37
C SER A 712 6.27 -18.09 -10.29
N LEU A 713 7.59 -18.14 -10.38
CA LEU A 713 8.47 -17.30 -9.55
C LEU A 713 8.23 -15.84 -9.88
N VAL A 714 8.33 -14.97 -8.87
CA VAL A 714 8.26 -13.53 -9.10
C VAL A 714 9.42 -13.10 -9.99
N SER A 715 9.07 -12.59 -11.14
CA SER A 715 9.98 -12.21 -12.21
C SER A 715 9.43 -10.98 -12.93
N ASP A 716 10.22 -10.42 -13.83
CA ASP A 716 9.80 -9.31 -14.66
C ASP A 716 8.57 -9.59 -15.53
N ARG A 717 8.18 -10.85 -15.69
CA ARG A 717 6.91 -11.27 -16.31
C ARG A 717 5.69 -10.72 -15.60
N TYR A 718 5.74 -10.64 -14.26
CA TYR A 718 4.63 -10.20 -13.42
C TYR A 718 4.87 -8.81 -12.81
N VAL A 719 6.01 -8.18 -13.13
CA VAL A 719 6.34 -6.83 -12.71
C VAL A 719 5.96 -5.85 -13.80
N GLU A 720 4.83 -5.20 -13.62
CA GLU A 720 4.22 -4.34 -14.62
C GLU A 720 4.44 -2.85 -14.32
N PRO A 721 4.42 -1.96 -15.33
CA PRO A 721 4.42 -0.53 -15.10
C PRO A 721 3.15 -0.10 -14.35
N GLY A 722 3.32 0.63 -13.26
CA GLY A 722 2.21 1.22 -12.50
C GLY A 722 1.85 2.64 -12.96
N ASP A 723 2.24 3.01 -14.18
CA ASP A 723 2.00 4.34 -14.75
C ASP A 723 0.52 4.54 -15.03
N PHE A 724 0.00 5.71 -14.69
CA PHE A 724 -1.37 6.06 -15.01
C PHE A 724 -1.59 7.58 -15.13
N LEU A 725 -2.61 7.95 -15.87
CA LEU A 725 -3.27 9.24 -15.87
C LEU A 725 -4.73 9.03 -15.49
N ARG A 726 -5.22 9.72 -14.45
CA ARG A 726 -6.60 9.60 -13.97
C ARG A 726 -7.34 10.93 -14.08
N PHE A 727 -8.50 10.92 -14.69
CA PHE A 727 -9.47 12.00 -14.57
C PHE A 727 -10.16 11.88 -13.21
N GLN A 728 -9.58 12.58 -12.24
CA GLN A 728 -9.93 12.44 -10.83
C GLN A 728 -11.24 13.09 -10.47
N TYR A 729 -11.51 14.28 -11.02
CA TYR A 729 -12.63 15.09 -10.59
C TYR A 729 -13.12 16.03 -11.68
N PHE A 730 -14.45 16.18 -11.78
CA PHE A 730 -15.07 17.31 -12.43
C PHE A 730 -16.17 17.89 -11.55
N GLN A 731 -16.47 19.17 -11.71
CA GLN A 731 -17.62 19.82 -11.12
C GLN A 731 -18.14 20.87 -12.10
N LEU A 732 -19.40 20.70 -12.50
CA LEU A 732 -20.14 21.73 -13.24
C LEU A 732 -21.08 22.43 -12.27
N SER A 733 -20.98 23.75 -12.19
CA SER A 733 -21.78 24.58 -11.28
C SER A 733 -22.48 25.71 -12.03
N TYR A 734 -23.69 26.04 -11.59
CA TYR A 734 -24.45 27.17 -12.07
C TYR A 734 -24.90 28.05 -10.89
N SER A 735 -24.55 29.34 -10.91
CA SER A 735 -24.99 30.33 -9.93
C SER A 735 -26.22 31.05 -10.43
N VAL A 736 -27.34 30.91 -9.73
CA VAL A 736 -28.62 31.59 -10.12
C VAL A 736 -28.50 33.10 -9.95
N ALA A 737 -29.20 33.83 -10.79
CA ALA A 737 -29.21 35.31 -10.77
C ALA A 737 -29.82 35.85 -9.46
N PRO A 738 -29.15 36.77 -8.75
CA PRO A 738 -29.68 37.31 -7.49
C PRO A 738 -31.05 37.96 -7.64
N GLU A 739 -31.33 38.57 -8.81
CA GLU A 739 -32.62 39.23 -9.07
C GLU A 739 -33.79 38.22 -9.06
N LYS A 740 -33.53 36.97 -9.46
CA LYS A 740 -34.51 35.87 -9.42
C LYS A 740 -34.71 35.34 -8.01
N LEU A 741 -33.66 35.38 -7.19
CA LEU A 741 -33.63 34.79 -5.83
C LEU A 741 -34.33 35.67 -4.82
N LYS A 742 -34.26 37.00 -4.97
CA LYS A 742 -34.96 37.98 -4.10
C LYS A 742 -36.48 37.72 -4.02
N LYS A 743 -37.09 37.23 -5.11
CA LYS A 743 -38.53 36.91 -5.13
C LYS A 743 -38.92 35.73 -4.21
N ILE A 744 -37.97 34.87 -3.86
CA ILE A 744 -38.18 33.68 -3.01
C ILE A 744 -37.44 33.77 -1.67
N GLY A 745 -36.95 34.96 -1.30
CA GLY A 745 -36.30 35.22 -0.01
C GLY A 745 -34.89 34.63 0.10
N LEU A 746 -34.24 34.31 -1.02
CA LEU A 746 -32.86 33.80 -1.03
C LEU A 746 -31.89 34.87 -1.52
N ASN A 747 -30.71 34.93 -0.90
CA ASN A 747 -29.58 35.76 -1.34
C ASN A 747 -28.69 35.05 -2.37
N THR A 748 -28.46 33.77 -2.18
CA THR A 748 -27.61 32.98 -3.09
C THR A 748 -28.21 31.60 -3.34
N LEU A 749 -28.05 31.08 -4.57
CA LEU A 749 -28.34 29.71 -4.93
C LEU A 749 -27.32 29.23 -5.95
N ARG A 750 -26.57 28.19 -5.62
CA ARG A 750 -25.63 27.49 -6.51
C ARG A 750 -26.01 26.03 -6.63
N ILE A 751 -26.20 25.58 -7.85
CA ILE A 751 -26.49 24.20 -8.21
C ILE A 751 -25.20 23.61 -8.77
N SER A 752 -24.79 22.44 -8.30
CA SER A 752 -23.57 21.78 -8.77
C SER A 752 -23.80 20.28 -9.00
N ALA A 753 -23.19 19.77 -10.06
CA ALA A 753 -23.01 18.35 -10.30
C ALA A 753 -21.52 18.06 -10.36
N SER A 754 -21.06 17.05 -9.62
CA SER A 754 -19.65 16.65 -9.60
C SER A 754 -19.49 15.13 -9.69
N GLY A 755 -18.35 14.71 -10.18
CA GLY A 755 -17.99 13.30 -10.24
C GLY A 755 -16.52 13.08 -9.87
N ASN A 756 -16.24 11.94 -9.22
CA ASN A 756 -14.90 11.54 -8.82
C ASN A 756 -14.52 10.20 -9.43
N ASN A 757 -13.21 9.98 -9.62
CA ASN A 757 -12.61 8.73 -10.12
C ASN A 757 -13.23 8.24 -11.44
N LEU A 758 -13.37 9.12 -12.43
CA LEU A 758 -14.19 8.88 -13.60
C LEU A 758 -13.58 7.90 -14.60
N ILE A 759 -12.37 8.22 -15.07
CA ILE A 759 -11.66 7.47 -16.11
C ILE A 759 -10.18 7.46 -15.75
N PHE A 760 -9.48 6.38 -16.05
CA PHE A 760 -8.03 6.36 -16.01
C PHE A 760 -7.46 5.63 -17.24
N TRP A 761 -6.26 6.02 -17.62
CA TRP A 761 -5.48 5.45 -18.72
C TRP A 761 -4.19 4.87 -18.14
N THR A 762 -3.93 3.62 -18.43
CA THR A 762 -2.77 2.88 -17.93
C THR A 762 -2.40 1.74 -18.88
N LYS A 763 -1.14 1.27 -18.79
CA LYS A 763 -0.68 0.03 -19.39
C LYS A 763 -0.70 -1.15 -18.42
N TYR A 764 -1.07 -0.90 -17.17
CA TYR A 764 -1.21 -1.94 -16.16
C TYR A 764 -2.38 -2.86 -16.52
N SER A 765 -2.15 -4.18 -16.43
CA SER A 765 -3.16 -5.18 -16.84
C SER A 765 -4.19 -5.48 -15.75
N GLY A 766 -3.92 -5.11 -14.49
CA GLY A 766 -4.84 -5.26 -13.37
C GLY A 766 -5.94 -4.20 -13.35
N VAL A 767 -6.80 -4.27 -12.34
CA VAL A 767 -8.04 -3.46 -12.27
C VAL A 767 -7.77 -1.99 -11.95
N ASP A 768 -6.82 -1.68 -11.07
CA ASP A 768 -6.44 -0.31 -10.70
C ASP A 768 -4.94 -0.25 -10.40
N PRO A 769 -4.16 0.63 -11.07
CA PRO A 769 -2.71 0.73 -10.84
C PRO A 769 -2.34 1.52 -9.57
N GLU A 770 -3.31 2.11 -8.87
CA GLU A 770 -3.04 2.97 -7.72
C GLU A 770 -2.90 2.18 -6.42
N HIS A 771 -1.84 1.38 -6.36
CA HIS A 771 -1.41 0.66 -5.17
C HIS A 771 -0.28 1.43 -4.44
N SER A 772 -0.06 1.10 -3.17
CA SER A 772 1.02 1.66 -2.36
C SER A 772 1.89 0.56 -1.76
N ALA A 773 3.20 0.81 -1.72
CA ALA A 773 4.14 -0.03 -0.98
C ALA A 773 4.07 0.30 0.52
N GLY A 774 4.34 -0.68 1.37
CA GLY A 774 4.41 -0.52 2.82
C GLY A 774 5.78 -0.91 3.37
N GLY A 775 6.53 0.06 3.94
CA GLY A 775 7.83 -0.21 4.55
C GLY A 775 8.84 -0.83 3.58
N TYR A 776 9.39 -1.99 3.95
CA TYR A 776 10.37 -2.72 3.12
C TYR A 776 9.74 -3.56 2.01
N SER A 777 8.43 -3.80 2.08
CA SER A 777 7.73 -4.63 1.09
C SER A 777 7.41 -3.85 -0.17
N PRO A 778 7.61 -4.46 -1.35
CA PRO A 778 7.23 -3.86 -2.61
C PRO A 778 5.70 -3.77 -2.75
N CYS A 779 5.26 -2.98 -3.71
CA CYS A 779 3.85 -2.83 -4.06
C CYS A 779 3.34 -4.08 -4.78
N THR A 780 2.29 -4.70 -4.25
CA THR A 780 1.65 -5.90 -4.82
C THR A 780 0.16 -5.67 -5.06
N ASP A 781 -0.37 -6.21 -6.15
CA ASP A 781 -1.80 -6.32 -6.41
C ASP A 781 -2.25 -7.77 -6.20
N SER A 782 -2.99 -8.01 -5.12
CA SER A 782 -3.57 -9.32 -4.79
C SER A 782 -5.09 -9.37 -5.05
N SER A 783 -5.58 -8.75 -6.11
CA SER A 783 -7.02 -8.61 -6.44
C SER A 783 -7.74 -7.67 -5.47
N GLN A 784 -7.17 -6.52 -5.21
CA GLN A 784 -7.77 -5.50 -4.35
C GLN A 784 -9.00 -4.86 -5.03
N THR A 785 -9.93 -4.41 -4.21
CA THR A 785 -11.12 -3.71 -4.70
C THR A 785 -10.73 -2.37 -5.34
N PRO A 786 -11.15 -2.11 -6.60
CA PRO A 786 -10.85 -0.86 -7.27
C PRO A 786 -11.56 0.32 -6.61
N ARG A 787 -11.07 1.52 -6.85
CA ARG A 787 -11.72 2.75 -6.39
C ARG A 787 -13.07 2.94 -7.06
N SER A 788 -14.07 3.30 -6.26
CA SER A 788 -15.42 3.58 -6.75
C SER A 788 -15.50 4.90 -7.51
N ARG A 789 -16.37 4.96 -8.51
CA ARG A 789 -16.82 6.21 -9.13
C ARG A 789 -17.95 6.78 -8.29
N SER A 790 -17.96 8.09 -8.08
CA SER A 790 -19.05 8.75 -7.37
C SER A 790 -19.54 9.98 -8.13
N PHE A 791 -20.84 10.22 -8.05
CA PHE A 791 -21.47 11.42 -8.58
C PHE A 791 -22.25 12.10 -7.45
N THR A 792 -22.13 13.41 -7.36
CA THR A 792 -22.75 14.20 -6.31
C THR A 792 -23.49 15.39 -6.93
N PHE A 793 -24.73 15.56 -6.50
CA PHE A 793 -25.53 16.74 -6.80
C PHE A 793 -25.65 17.60 -5.54
N SER A 794 -25.35 18.87 -5.64
CA SER A 794 -25.35 19.79 -4.50
C SER A 794 -26.15 21.03 -4.79
N LEU A 795 -26.94 21.44 -3.82
CA LEU A 795 -27.66 22.71 -3.79
C LEU A 795 -27.12 23.52 -2.61
N ASN A 796 -26.50 24.66 -2.90
CA ASN A 796 -26.03 25.59 -1.88
C ASN A 796 -26.86 26.86 -1.95
N PHE A 797 -27.54 27.18 -0.89
CA PHE A 797 -28.38 28.40 -0.79
C PHE A 797 -28.06 29.17 0.49
N GLY A 798 -28.18 30.45 0.42
CA GLY A 798 -28.06 31.37 1.55
C GLY A 798 -29.25 32.33 1.58
N PHE A 799 -29.73 32.59 2.80
CA PHE A 799 -30.82 33.47 3.11
C PHE A 799 -30.34 34.87 3.44
#